data_73ca6def0f5313f7f009c45328af1a58
#
_entry.id   73ca6def0f5313f7f009c45328af1a58
#
_cell.length_a   1.000
_cell.length_b   1.000
_cell.length_c   1.000
_cell.angle_alpha   90.00
_cell.angle_beta   90.00
_cell.angle_gamma   90.00
#
_symmetry.space_group_name_H-M   'P 1'
#
loop_
_entity.id
_entity.type
_entity.pdbx_description
1 polymer ?
#
loop_
_entity_poly.entity_id
_entity_poly.type
_entity_poly.pdbx_seq_one_letter_code
_entity_poly.pdbx_strand_id
1 'polypeptide(L)'
;MNKKTLITLEYNKIISALVSMACSDGARQTLKALVPMNNIDDINAALDETNDALTRVYQKGSVDFSRIKDIRASLARLKVGSSLNALELLNISMLLECAAHVKNYYETRNDSIQPMIDILDPLTLLGNSIRKCIISEDEISDDASSTLRDIRRKKNQAADRIHTELNKLLNSPSTRTYLQDYVITTRQGRFCLPVKAEYKSAMPGMVHDQSATGSTLFIEPASVVKLNNDIRELELKEQAEIEVILADLSEKASCHTDTLLSDYNILTQLDCIFAKALLSRHYNCSRPVMNTDGRINIKKGRHPLIEPHKVVPIDIYLGTDFNLLIITGPNTGGKTVSLKTVGLLTLMAEAGLNIPALDHSDIAVFDDIFADIGDEQSIEQSLSTFSSHMTNTVDILKKADSRSLILFDEIGAGTDPTEGAALAISILDNLHKRGITTMATTHYSEIKMYALTTDGVENACCEFDVESLRPTYRLLIGIPGKSNAFAISKKLGLSDEIIADASRRLDSEDIRFEDLVTDLEQSRVTIEKEREELAQYKEQIEALKSELTKKTERLDERTDKIIRKANEDAARILRDAKEYADKTINAMNKHGMSVKELEKHRSEIREKINNRQEKLKLEPVKPQTIKAHDISEFKPGMHVKVLTMNVIGTVTQVHKNKNQVSVLIGSLNTKMDIKNLAILKGYKDPEDNKAAASKSGSGSSKIKMSKSSSVSSEINLLGYTVDEAIAVLDKYLDDAYIAKIPQVRIVHGKGTGALRSGITSYLRGIPYIKEFRLGQIGEGAEGVTIVTFKD
;
A
#
# COMPACT_ATOMS: atom_id res chain seq x y z
N MET A 1 -10.13 -15.36 -25.16
CA MET A 1 -10.81 -14.94 -23.89
C MET A 1 -12.24 -14.48 -24.16
N ASN A 2 -13.25 -14.99 -23.46
CA ASN A 2 -14.67 -14.71 -23.67
C ASN A 2 -15.10 -13.39 -23.01
N LYS A 3 -15.77 -12.48 -23.77
CA LYS A 3 -16.30 -11.21 -23.25
C LYS A 3 -17.30 -11.40 -22.10
N LYS A 4 -18.12 -12.48 -22.12
CA LYS A 4 -19.07 -12.80 -21.06
C LYS A 4 -18.33 -13.02 -19.74
N THR A 5 -17.23 -13.78 -19.76
CA THR A 5 -16.41 -14.05 -18.56
C THR A 5 -15.84 -12.78 -17.96
N LEU A 6 -15.34 -11.84 -18.77
CA LEU A 6 -14.79 -10.57 -18.28
C LEU A 6 -15.85 -9.71 -17.54
N ILE A 7 -17.11 -9.78 -17.99
CA ILE A 7 -18.22 -9.07 -17.32
C ILE A 7 -18.63 -9.80 -16.05
N THR A 8 -18.78 -11.12 -16.11
CA THR A 8 -19.19 -11.96 -14.96
C THR A 8 -18.20 -11.86 -13.79
N LEU A 9 -16.89 -11.85 -14.09
CA LEU A 9 -15.81 -11.68 -13.10
C LEU A 9 -15.52 -10.20 -12.76
N GLU A 10 -16.30 -9.27 -13.30
CA GLU A 10 -16.21 -7.82 -13.01
C GLU A 10 -14.85 -7.19 -13.37
N TYR A 11 -14.10 -7.79 -14.30
CA TYR A 11 -12.80 -7.29 -14.77
C TYR A 11 -12.89 -5.85 -15.31
N ASN A 12 -14.02 -5.50 -15.96
CA ASN A 12 -14.31 -4.15 -16.42
C ASN A 12 -14.26 -3.08 -15.31
N LYS A 13 -14.59 -3.44 -14.07
CA LYS A 13 -14.49 -2.52 -12.92
C LYS A 13 -13.02 -2.25 -12.54
N ILE A 14 -12.17 -3.28 -12.63
CA ILE A 14 -10.72 -3.13 -12.42
C ILE A 14 -10.12 -2.24 -13.50
N ILE A 15 -10.50 -2.46 -14.77
CA ILE A 15 -10.07 -1.60 -15.87
C ILE A 15 -10.53 -0.16 -15.67
N SER A 16 -11.76 0.06 -15.20
CA SER A 16 -12.27 1.40 -14.91
C SER A 16 -11.45 2.08 -13.79
N ALA A 17 -11.11 1.35 -12.75
CA ALA A 17 -10.23 1.84 -11.68
C ALA A 17 -8.83 2.15 -12.22
N LEU A 18 -8.25 1.27 -13.05
CA LEU A 18 -6.95 1.46 -13.68
C LEU A 18 -6.92 2.72 -14.58
N VAL A 19 -7.93 2.89 -15.41
CA VAL A 19 -8.07 4.07 -16.29
C VAL A 19 -8.14 5.37 -15.49
N SER A 20 -8.75 5.35 -14.30
CA SER A 20 -8.80 6.52 -13.41
C SER A 20 -7.43 6.89 -12.82
N MET A 21 -6.47 5.96 -12.79
CA MET A 21 -5.11 6.22 -12.34
C MET A 21 -4.22 6.82 -13.43
N ALA A 22 -4.59 6.67 -14.72
CA ALA A 22 -3.84 7.23 -15.83
C ALA A 22 -4.08 8.73 -15.99
N CYS A 23 -3.02 9.47 -16.29
CA CYS A 23 -3.06 10.92 -16.42
C CYS A 23 -3.41 11.37 -17.84
N SER A 24 -2.79 10.76 -18.87
CA SER A 24 -2.95 11.14 -20.29
C SER A 24 -4.13 10.43 -20.95
N ASP A 25 -4.74 11.09 -21.94
CA ASP A 25 -5.82 10.50 -22.72
C ASP A 25 -5.37 9.30 -23.56
N GLY A 26 -4.12 9.33 -24.05
CA GLY A 26 -3.51 8.21 -24.79
C GLY A 26 -3.41 6.96 -23.92
N ALA A 27 -2.91 7.09 -22.69
CA ALA A 27 -2.83 5.98 -21.75
C ALA A 27 -4.22 5.46 -21.34
N ARG A 28 -5.19 6.36 -21.11
CA ARG A 28 -6.59 5.97 -20.82
C ARG A 28 -7.18 5.14 -21.95
N GLN A 29 -6.96 5.51 -23.20
CA GLN A 29 -7.44 4.75 -24.36
C GLN A 29 -6.77 3.37 -24.44
N THR A 30 -5.47 3.29 -24.27
CA THR A 30 -4.70 2.05 -24.26
C THR A 30 -5.16 1.12 -23.14
N LEU A 31 -5.32 1.63 -21.92
CA LEU A 31 -5.76 0.83 -20.77
C LEU A 31 -7.22 0.37 -20.86
N LYS A 32 -8.10 1.12 -21.50
CA LYS A 32 -9.48 0.65 -21.80
C LYS A 32 -9.50 -0.58 -22.71
N ALA A 33 -8.51 -0.73 -23.56
CA ALA A 33 -8.39 -1.86 -24.47
C ALA A 33 -7.54 -3.00 -23.88
N LEU A 34 -7.10 -2.89 -22.61
CA LEU A 34 -6.25 -3.90 -21.97
C LEU A 34 -7.04 -5.20 -21.77
N VAL A 35 -6.56 -6.26 -22.39
CA VAL A 35 -7.10 -7.62 -22.27
C VAL A 35 -6.05 -8.56 -21.69
N PRO A 36 -6.44 -9.63 -21.00
CA PRO A 36 -5.53 -10.65 -20.52
C PRO A 36 -4.75 -11.29 -21.69
N MET A 37 -3.48 -11.57 -21.46
CA MET A 37 -2.54 -12.21 -22.40
C MET A 37 -2.45 -13.70 -22.07
N ASN A 38 -1.95 -14.51 -23.04
CA ASN A 38 -1.75 -15.95 -22.88
C ASN A 38 -0.29 -16.38 -23.06
N ASN A 39 0.63 -15.43 -23.32
CA ASN A 39 2.05 -15.70 -23.40
C ASN A 39 2.71 -15.33 -22.06
N ILE A 40 3.34 -16.32 -21.42
CA ILE A 40 3.99 -16.15 -20.10
C ILE A 40 5.14 -15.12 -20.12
N ASP A 41 5.89 -15.04 -21.22
CA ASP A 41 7.00 -14.11 -21.33
C ASP A 41 6.52 -12.66 -21.41
N ASP A 42 5.46 -12.40 -22.20
CA ASP A 42 4.84 -11.07 -22.29
C ASP A 42 4.19 -10.65 -20.96
N ILE A 43 3.54 -11.61 -20.26
CA ILE A 43 2.95 -11.38 -18.96
C ILE A 43 4.02 -11.03 -17.91
N ASN A 44 5.12 -11.81 -17.88
CA ASN A 44 6.21 -11.54 -16.94
C ASN A 44 6.88 -10.21 -17.22
N ALA A 45 7.13 -9.87 -18.48
CA ALA A 45 7.68 -8.57 -18.86
C ALA A 45 6.78 -7.41 -18.35
N ALA A 46 5.47 -7.51 -18.58
CA ALA A 46 4.51 -6.51 -18.12
C ALA A 46 4.41 -6.43 -16.58
N LEU A 47 4.54 -7.56 -15.87
CA LEU A 47 4.58 -7.61 -14.40
C LEU A 47 5.88 -7.01 -13.85
N ASP A 48 7.03 -7.25 -14.53
CA ASP A 48 8.31 -6.67 -14.14
C ASP A 48 8.30 -5.16 -14.31
N GLU A 49 7.80 -4.64 -15.45
CA GLU A 49 7.58 -3.20 -15.65
C GLU A 49 6.69 -2.60 -14.55
N THR A 50 5.59 -3.26 -14.21
CA THR A 50 4.66 -2.80 -13.16
C THR A 50 5.32 -2.78 -11.79
N ASN A 51 6.13 -3.79 -11.45
CA ASN A 51 6.81 -3.91 -10.17
C ASN A 51 7.96 -2.91 -10.02
N ASP A 52 8.72 -2.69 -11.10
CA ASP A 52 9.80 -1.71 -11.15
C ASP A 52 9.24 -0.27 -11.01
N ALA A 53 8.12 0.02 -11.69
CA ALA A 53 7.41 1.28 -11.50
C ALA A 53 6.91 1.44 -10.06
N LEU A 54 6.34 0.39 -9.46
CA LEU A 54 5.88 0.40 -8.09
C LEU A 54 7.02 0.72 -7.13
N THR A 55 8.19 0.13 -7.35
CA THR A 55 9.41 0.42 -6.57
C THR A 55 9.82 1.89 -6.68
N ARG A 56 9.78 2.46 -7.89
CA ARG A 56 10.04 3.88 -8.11
C ARG A 56 9.01 4.79 -7.44
N VAL A 57 7.74 4.41 -7.50
CA VAL A 57 6.63 5.14 -6.83
C VAL A 57 6.77 5.15 -5.31
N TYR A 58 7.21 4.06 -4.69
CA TYR A 58 7.46 4.02 -3.24
C TYR A 58 8.62 4.91 -2.81
N GLN A 59 9.62 5.10 -3.67
CA GLN A 59 10.81 5.89 -3.31
C GLN A 59 10.62 7.38 -3.47
N LYS A 60 9.97 7.82 -4.55
CA LYS A 60 9.90 9.25 -4.89
C LYS A 60 8.51 9.72 -5.33
N GLY A 61 7.53 8.83 -5.38
CA GLY A 61 6.21 9.12 -5.93
C GLY A 61 6.13 8.91 -7.44
N SER A 62 4.95 9.19 -8.03
CA SER A 62 4.72 9.08 -9.47
C SER A 62 5.05 10.39 -10.17
N VAL A 63 5.48 10.30 -11.42
CA VAL A 63 5.61 11.46 -12.31
C VAL A 63 4.23 11.94 -12.76
N ASP A 64 4.07 13.23 -12.98
CA ASP A 64 2.84 13.81 -13.54
C ASP A 64 2.88 13.77 -15.07
N PHE A 65 2.03 12.92 -15.66
CA PHE A 65 1.82 12.80 -17.11
C PHE A 65 0.61 13.60 -17.63
N SER A 66 -0.06 14.40 -16.81
CA SER A 66 -1.29 15.12 -17.18
C SER A 66 -1.11 16.13 -18.33
N ARG A 67 0.13 16.56 -18.55
CA ARG A 67 0.51 17.50 -19.60
C ARG A 67 0.62 16.88 -20.98
N ILE A 68 0.60 15.56 -21.11
CA ILE A 68 0.69 14.86 -22.39
C ILE A 68 -0.66 14.94 -23.08
N LYS A 69 -0.69 15.63 -24.22
CA LYS A 69 -1.83 15.68 -25.14
C LYS A 69 -1.53 14.87 -26.40
N ASP A 70 -2.57 14.40 -27.05
CA ASP A 70 -2.39 13.67 -28.32
C ASP A 70 -1.92 14.61 -29.45
N ILE A 71 -0.68 14.43 -29.85
CA ILE A 71 -0.05 15.25 -30.89
C ILE A 71 -0.01 14.56 -32.27
N ARG A 72 -0.53 13.34 -32.39
CA ARG A 72 -0.40 12.54 -33.64
C ARG A 72 -1.03 13.24 -34.85
N ALA A 73 -2.16 13.90 -34.67
CA ALA A 73 -2.80 14.68 -35.72
C ALA A 73 -1.95 15.88 -36.14
N SER A 74 -1.34 16.59 -35.19
CA SER A 74 -0.42 17.71 -35.44
C SER A 74 0.83 17.25 -36.15
N LEU A 75 1.41 16.10 -35.75
CA LEU A 75 2.58 15.51 -36.44
C LEU A 75 2.26 15.12 -37.91
N ALA A 76 1.05 14.56 -38.16
CA ALA A 76 0.63 14.25 -39.52
C ALA A 76 0.50 15.51 -40.38
N ARG A 77 0.03 16.63 -39.82
CA ARG A 77 -0.01 17.93 -40.53
C ARG A 77 1.39 18.48 -40.81
N LEU A 78 2.32 18.38 -39.85
CA LEU A 78 3.72 18.75 -40.07
C LEU A 78 4.37 17.97 -41.21
N LYS A 79 4.14 16.67 -41.33
CA LYS A 79 4.68 15.82 -42.40
C LYS A 79 4.24 16.24 -43.81
N VAL A 80 3.08 16.87 -43.95
CA VAL A 80 2.58 17.43 -45.22
C VAL A 80 2.89 18.93 -45.37
N GLY A 81 3.73 19.48 -44.52
CA GLY A 81 4.18 20.88 -44.60
C GLY A 81 3.17 21.93 -44.14
N SER A 82 2.16 21.54 -43.38
CA SER A 82 1.18 22.48 -42.83
C SER A 82 1.67 23.11 -41.52
N SER A 83 1.45 24.41 -41.35
CA SER A 83 1.74 25.09 -40.09
C SER A 83 0.75 24.69 -38.99
N LEU A 84 1.24 24.62 -37.77
CA LEU A 84 0.47 24.38 -36.56
C LEU A 84 0.01 25.70 -35.93
N ASN A 85 -1.06 25.65 -35.17
CA ASN A 85 -1.49 26.77 -34.35
C ASN A 85 -0.73 26.83 -33.00
N ALA A 86 -0.96 27.90 -32.22
CA ALA A 86 -0.28 28.12 -30.95
C ALA A 86 -0.53 26.98 -29.94
N LEU A 87 -1.76 26.48 -29.83
CA LEU A 87 -2.11 25.40 -28.91
C LEU A 87 -1.40 24.09 -29.27
N GLU A 88 -1.34 23.76 -30.58
CA GLU A 88 -0.67 22.54 -31.05
C GLU A 88 0.84 22.57 -30.78
N LEU A 89 1.49 23.72 -30.96
CA LEU A 89 2.90 23.93 -30.62
C LEU A 89 3.12 23.87 -29.11
N LEU A 90 2.23 24.47 -28.31
CA LEU A 90 2.30 24.37 -26.85
C LEU A 90 2.17 22.93 -26.38
N ASN A 91 1.29 22.12 -26.99
CA ASN A 91 1.16 20.70 -26.67
C ASN A 91 2.48 19.94 -26.94
N ILE A 92 3.17 20.27 -28.05
CA ILE A 92 4.51 19.72 -28.33
C ILE A 92 5.51 20.15 -27.24
N SER A 93 5.52 21.43 -26.87
CA SER A 93 6.40 21.94 -25.81
C SER A 93 6.13 21.24 -24.47
N MET A 94 4.86 21.04 -24.09
CA MET A 94 4.49 20.32 -22.87
C MET A 94 4.94 18.87 -22.88
N LEU A 95 4.87 18.19 -24.03
CA LEU A 95 5.39 16.84 -24.20
C LEU A 95 6.90 16.80 -23.94
N LEU A 96 7.65 17.73 -24.52
CA LEU A 96 9.11 17.82 -24.37
C LEU A 96 9.52 18.15 -22.92
N GLU A 97 8.76 19.02 -22.26
CA GLU A 97 8.94 19.30 -20.84
C GLU A 97 8.70 18.05 -19.99
N CYS A 98 7.66 17.27 -20.32
CA CYS A 98 7.37 16.04 -19.63
C CYS A 98 8.52 15.01 -19.86
N ALA A 99 9.02 14.87 -21.09
CA ALA A 99 10.16 14.01 -21.38
C ALA A 99 11.42 14.41 -20.59
N ALA A 100 11.72 15.71 -20.53
CA ALA A 100 12.82 16.22 -19.72
C ALA A 100 12.62 15.94 -18.23
N HIS A 101 11.40 16.11 -17.74
CA HIS A 101 11.06 15.87 -16.35
C HIS A 101 11.21 14.39 -16.00
N VAL A 102 10.66 13.47 -16.79
CA VAL A 102 10.77 12.01 -16.60
C VAL A 102 12.23 11.60 -16.57
N LYS A 103 13.05 12.07 -17.52
CA LYS A 103 14.46 11.74 -17.64
C LYS A 103 15.30 12.15 -16.42
N ASN A 104 14.93 13.25 -15.76
CA ASN A 104 15.65 13.81 -14.62
C ASN A 104 15.00 13.47 -13.27
N TYR A 105 13.81 12.89 -13.25
CA TYR A 105 13.06 12.70 -12.01
C TYR A 105 13.59 11.55 -11.17
N TYR A 106 13.91 10.42 -11.79
CA TYR A 106 14.45 9.26 -11.10
C TYR A 106 15.96 9.12 -11.30
N GLU A 107 16.62 8.53 -10.30
CA GLU A 107 18.00 8.09 -10.49
C GLU A 107 18.05 6.96 -11.51
N THR A 108 19.13 6.92 -12.30
CA THR A 108 19.38 5.86 -13.28
C THR A 108 19.46 4.50 -12.56
N ARG A 109 18.70 3.53 -13.06
CA ARG A 109 18.62 2.18 -12.51
C ARG A 109 18.78 1.13 -13.59
N ASN A 110 19.19 -0.04 -13.18
CA ASN A 110 19.19 -1.20 -14.07
C ASN A 110 17.88 -1.99 -13.85
N ASP A 111 16.77 -1.48 -14.38
CA ASP A 111 15.43 -2.07 -14.30
C ASP A 111 14.77 -2.07 -15.70
N SER A 112 13.59 -2.68 -15.82
CA SER A 112 12.85 -2.83 -17.08
C SER A 112 12.39 -1.50 -17.70
N ILE A 113 12.25 -0.45 -16.89
CA ILE A 113 11.75 0.87 -17.32
C ILE A 113 12.87 1.77 -17.82
N GLN A 114 14.09 1.61 -17.32
CA GLN A 114 15.21 2.49 -17.66
C GLN A 114 15.49 2.60 -19.17
N PRO A 115 15.47 1.50 -19.96
CA PRO A 115 15.69 1.60 -21.40
C PRO A 115 14.68 2.52 -22.10
N MET A 116 13.42 2.55 -21.66
CA MET A 116 12.40 3.46 -22.20
C MET A 116 12.72 4.92 -21.88
N ILE A 117 13.17 5.19 -20.65
CA ILE A 117 13.54 6.54 -20.22
C ILE A 117 14.78 7.04 -20.96
N ASP A 118 15.75 6.17 -21.23
CA ASP A 118 16.99 6.52 -21.91
C ASP A 118 16.77 6.93 -23.39
N ILE A 119 15.78 6.34 -24.06
CA ILE A 119 15.41 6.65 -25.45
C ILE A 119 14.77 8.04 -25.58
N LEU A 120 14.13 8.57 -24.52
CA LEU A 120 13.50 9.89 -24.57
C LEU A 120 14.50 10.98 -24.98
N ASP A 121 14.13 11.81 -25.94
CA ASP A 121 14.91 12.99 -26.36
C ASP A 121 14.11 14.29 -26.08
N PRO A 122 14.40 15.00 -25.02
CA PRO A 122 13.63 16.20 -24.61
C PRO A 122 13.67 17.36 -25.59
N LEU A 123 14.49 17.33 -26.66
CA LEU A 123 14.63 18.41 -27.66
C LEU A 123 14.53 19.81 -27.01
N THR A 124 15.32 20.06 -25.95
CA THR A 124 15.20 21.22 -25.07
C THR A 124 15.28 22.56 -25.82
N LEU A 125 16.05 22.59 -26.93
CA LEU A 125 16.16 23.80 -27.76
C LEU A 125 14.82 24.11 -28.45
N LEU A 126 14.14 23.11 -28.99
CA LEU A 126 12.83 23.27 -29.61
C LEU A 126 11.78 23.68 -28.59
N GLY A 127 11.70 22.97 -27.46
CA GLY A 127 10.75 23.28 -26.38
C GLY A 127 10.91 24.71 -25.87
N ASN A 128 12.15 25.14 -25.59
CA ASN A 128 12.46 26.51 -25.17
C ASN A 128 12.13 27.55 -26.24
N SER A 129 12.36 27.25 -27.52
CA SER A 129 12.03 28.15 -28.63
C SER A 129 10.52 28.37 -28.70
N ILE A 130 9.72 27.31 -28.56
CA ILE A 130 8.25 27.41 -28.54
C ILE A 130 7.80 28.25 -27.33
N ARG A 131 8.28 27.94 -26.14
CA ARG A 131 7.90 28.66 -24.90
C ARG A 131 8.30 30.13 -24.88
N LYS A 132 9.42 30.48 -25.52
CA LYS A 132 9.85 31.84 -25.66
C LYS A 132 8.89 32.65 -26.55
N CYS A 133 8.35 32.02 -27.60
CA CYS A 133 7.48 32.67 -28.57
C CYS A 133 6.00 32.65 -28.16
N ILE A 134 5.54 31.55 -27.51
CA ILE A 134 4.12 31.34 -27.23
C ILE A 134 3.92 31.28 -25.69
N ILE A 135 3.12 32.24 -25.18
CA ILE A 135 2.78 32.35 -23.76
C ILE A 135 1.55 31.47 -23.46
N SER A 136 0.52 31.61 -24.26
CA SER A 136 -0.75 30.87 -24.15
C SER A 136 -1.36 30.60 -25.53
N GLU A 137 -2.48 29.92 -25.60
CA GLU A 137 -3.20 29.62 -26.83
C GLU A 137 -3.54 30.89 -27.64
N ASP A 138 -3.86 32.00 -26.94
CA ASP A 138 -4.30 33.27 -27.53
C ASP A 138 -3.19 34.32 -27.51
N GLU A 139 -2.02 34.04 -26.92
CA GLU A 139 -1.00 35.06 -26.68
C GLU A 139 0.39 34.64 -27.16
N ILE A 140 0.87 35.38 -28.16
CA ILE A 140 2.26 35.29 -28.65
C ILE A 140 3.10 36.35 -27.95
N SER A 141 4.27 35.97 -27.46
CA SER A 141 5.21 36.89 -26.76
C SER A 141 5.70 38.00 -27.67
N ASP A 142 5.89 39.19 -27.11
CA ASP A 142 6.56 40.30 -27.81
C ASP A 142 8.02 39.97 -28.18
N ASP A 143 8.63 39.03 -27.44
CA ASP A 143 9.99 38.57 -27.68
C ASP A 143 10.08 37.47 -28.75
N ALA A 144 8.94 37.09 -29.36
CA ALA A 144 8.91 36.08 -30.43
C ALA A 144 9.64 36.60 -31.70
N SER A 145 9.46 37.86 -32.07
CA SER A 145 10.24 38.49 -33.12
C SER A 145 10.43 39.99 -32.87
N SER A 146 11.52 40.55 -33.41
CA SER A 146 11.74 42.01 -33.37
C SER A 146 10.67 42.77 -34.16
N THR A 147 10.16 42.21 -35.23
CA THR A 147 9.11 42.77 -36.09
C THR A 147 7.79 42.85 -35.29
N LEU A 148 7.38 41.77 -34.63
CA LEU A 148 6.15 41.76 -33.83
C LEU A 148 6.18 42.83 -32.70
N ARG A 149 7.31 42.91 -32.00
CA ARG A 149 7.54 43.90 -30.96
C ARG A 149 7.39 45.35 -31.52
N ASP A 150 7.98 45.64 -32.69
CA ASP A 150 7.88 46.94 -33.33
C ASP A 150 6.45 47.25 -33.82
N ILE A 151 5.72 46.26 -34.36
CA ILE A 151 4.32 46.40 -34.75
C ILE A 151 3.48 46.76 -33.54
N ARG A 152 3.56 46.01 -32.46
CA ARG A 152 2.79 46.22 -31.23
C ARG A 152 3.11 47.56 -30.57
N ARG A 153 4.40 47.96 -30.54
CA ARG A 153 4.83 49.28 -30.08
C ARG A 153 4.17 50.39 -30.89
N LYS A 154 4.20 50.30 -32.24
CA LYS A 154 3.57 51.27 -33.13
C LYS A 154 2.04 51.30 -32.93
N LYS A 155 1.38 50.14 -32.76
CA LYS A 155 -0.05 50.04 -32.50
C LYS A 155 -0.44 50.73 -31.20
N ASN A 156 0.31 50.51 -30.12
CA ASN A 156 0.11 51.18 -28.84
C ASN A 156 0.33 52.71 -28.95
N GLN A 157 1.38 53.14 -29.63
CA GLN A 157 1.60 54.57 -29.89
C GLN A 157 0.48 55.22 -30.72
N ALA A 158 -0.10 54.50 -31.70
CA ALA A 158 -1.23 54.99 -32.48
C ALA A 158 -2.49 55.09 -31.61
N ALA A 159 -2.75 54.07 -30.77
CA ALA A 159 -3.86 54.10 -29.83
C ALA A 159 -3.73 55.28 -28.82
N ASP A 160 -2.54 55.48 -28.24
CA ASP A 160 -2.27 56.61 -27.34
C ASP A 160 -2.53 57.98 -28.01
N ARG A 161 -2.14 58.09 -29.30
CA ARG A 161 -2.43 59.31 -30.09
C ARG A 161 -3.93 59.51 -30.32
N ILE A 162 -4.67 58.43 -30.63
CA ILE A 162 -6.13 58.47 -30.76
C ILE A 162 -6.75 58.93 -29.46
N HIS A 163 -6.37 58.31 -28.34
CA HIS A 163 -6.86 58.70 -27.02
C HIS A 163 -6.56 60.18 -26.72
N THR A 164 -5.38 60.66 -27.09
CA THR A 164 -5.02 62.08 -26.93
C THR A 164 -5.90 63.00 -27.77
N GLU A 165 -6.14 62.67 -29.06
CA GLU A 165 -6.99 63.49 -29.95
C GLU A 165 -8.48 63.40 -29.52
N LEU A 166 -8.99 62.21 -29.16
CA LEU A 166 -10.34 62.07 -28.68
C LEU A 166 -10.60 62.79 -27.36
N ASN A 167 -9.61 62.76 -26.44
CA ASN A 167 -9.67 63.50 -25.17
C ASN A 167 -9.69 65.02 -25.41
N LYS A 168 -8.96 65.53 -26.42
CA LYS A 168 -9.05 66.96 -26.80
C LYS A 168 -10.49 67.30 -27.24
N LEU A 169 -11.13 66.42 -28.01
CA LEU A 169 -12.50 66.58 -28.44
C LEU A 169 -13.51 66.50 -27.28
N LEU A 170 -13.33 65.53 -26.36
CA LEU A 170 -14.15 65.40 -25.17
C LEU A 170 -14.12 66.63 -24.24
N ASN A 171 -12.93 67.27 -24.15
CA ASN A 171 -12.69 68.42 -23.27
C ASN A 171 -12.98 69.76 -23.95
N SER A 172 -13.24 69.81 -25.27
CA SER A 172 -13.59 70.97 -25.99
C SER A 172 -15.00 71.51 -25.66
N PRO A 173 -15.21 72.74 -25.22
CA PRO A 173 -16.53 73.25 -24.86
C PRO A 173 -17.59 73.17 -26.03
N SER A 174 -17.16 73.30 -27.27
CA SER A 174 -18.02 73.24 -28.46
C SER A 174 -18.50 71.81 -28.78
N THR A 175 -17.57 70.81 -28.67
CA THR A 175 -17.95 69.38 -28.96
C THR A 175 -18.67 68.71 -27.81
N ARG A 176 -18.46 69.16 -26.59
CA ARG A 176 -19.09 68.56 -25.37
C ARG A 176 -20.63 68.61 -25.42
N THR A 177 -21.22 69.59 -26.04
CA THR A 177 -22.70 69.72 -26.22
C THR A 177 -23.25 68.64 -27.15
N TYR A 178 -22.47 68.18 -28.11
CA TYR A 178 -22.86 67.17 -29.11
C TYR A 178 -22.84 65.75 -28.59
N LEU A 179 -22.07 65.49 -27.51
CA LEU A 179 -21.88 64.16 -26.99
C LEU A 179 -23.05 63.72 -26.12
N GLN A 180 -23.43 62.46 -26.25
CA GLN A 180 -24.38 61.80 -25.38
C GLN A 180 -23.74 61.48 -24.05
N ASP A 181 -22.53 60.89 -24.11
CA ASP A 181 -21.72 60.49 -22.98
C ASP A 181 -20.26 60.94 -23.19
N TYR A 182 -19.52 61.22 -22.09
CA TYR A 182 -18.13 61.72 -22.15
C TYR A 182 -17.15 60.58 -22.06
N VAL A 183 -17.32 59.51 -22.91
CA VAL A 183 -16.48 58.31 -22.92
C VAL A 183 -15.98 58.01 -24.33
N ILE A 184 -14.78 57.49 -24.44
CA ILE A 184 -14.28 56.90 -25.67
C ILE A 184 -14.83 55.49 -25.75
N THR A 185 -15.42 55.10 -26.86
CA THR A 185 -15.98 53.78 -27.10
C THR A 185 -15.31 53.11 -28.30
N THR A 186 -15.29 51.79 -28.34
CA THR A 186 -14.87 51.06 -29.54
C THR A 186 -16.09 50.44 -30.21
N ARG A 187 -16.26 50.63 -31.52
CA ARG A 187 -17.26 50.00 -32.36
C ARG A 187 -16.62 49.46 -33.61
N GLN A 188 -16.88 48.20 -33.93
CA GLN A 188 -16.28 47.49 -35.07
C GLN A 188 -14.74 47.63 -35.11
N GLY A 189 -14.07 47.58 -33.92
CA GLY A 189 -12.62 47.74 -33.80
C GLY A 189 -12.10 49.16 -34.00
N ARG A 190 -12.96 50.17 -34.03
CA ARG A 190 -12.59 51.59 -34.20
C ARG A 190 -12.94 52.43 -32.99
N PHE A 191 -12.08 53.33 -32.62
CA PHE A 191 -12.35 54.28 -31.55
C PHE A 191 -13.32 55.34 -32.02
N CYS A 192 -14.43 55.50 -31.31
CA CYS A 192 -15.58 56.38 -31.63
C CYS A 192 -15.98 57.18 -30.41
N LEU A 193 -16.72 58.28 -30.68
CA LEU A 193 -17.39 59.03 -29.66
C LEU A 193 -18.94 58.90 -29.79
N PRO A 194 -19.64 58.73 -28.65
CA PRO A 194 -21.13 58.69 -28.67
C PRO A 194 -21.68 60.06 -28.83
N VAL A 195 -22.26 60.35 -30.02
CA VAL A 195 -22.79 61.64 -30.41
C VAL A 195 -24.31 61.55 -30.48
N LYS A 196 -25.04 62.57 -29.99
CA LYS A 196 -26.49 62.66 -30.15
C LYS A 196 -26.84 62.73 -31.62
N ALA A 197 -27.87 62.04 -32.04
CA ALA A 197 -28.27 61.92 -33.46
C ALA A 197 -28.53 63.30 -34.13
N GLU A 198 -29.07 64.27 -33.36
CA GLU A 198 -29.33 65.62 -33.80
C GLU A 198 -28.10 66.43 -34.20
N TYR A 199 -26.93 66.06 -33.65
CA TYR A 199 -25.66 66.78 -33.92
C TYR A 199 -24.74 65.99 -34.90
N LYS A 200 -25.29 65.06 -35.67
CA LYS A 200 -24.55 64.27 -36.68
C LYS A 200 -23.78 65.20 -37.67
N SER A 201 -24.43 66.28 -38.14
CA SER A 201 -23.83 67.22 -39.10
C SER A 201 -22.76 68.15 -38.47
N ALA A 202 -22.77 68.31 -37.14
CA ALA A 202 -21.84 69.16 -36.41
C ALA A 202 -20.53 68.45 -36.05
N MET A 203 -20.49 67.09 -36.06
CA MET A 203 -19.31 66.26 -35.82
C MET A 203 -18.86 65.62 -37.15
N PRO A 204 -17.89 66.20 -37.86
CA PRO A 204 -17.37 65.57 -39.09
C PRO A 204 -16.68 64.23 -38.75
N GLY A 205 -17.17 63.15 -39.35
CA GLY A 205 -16.64 61.79 -39.15
C GLY A 205 -17.52 60.72 -39.79
N MET A 206 -17.15 59.47 -39.57
CA MET A 206 -17.86 58.26 -40.04
C MET A 206 -18.69 57.66 -38.92
N VAL A 207 -19.96 57.33 -39.22
CA VAL A 207 -20.84 56.62 -38.29
C VAL A 207 -20.60 55.15 -38.45
N HIS A 208 -20.21 54.46 -37.39
CA HIS A 208 -19.94 53.01 -37.35
C HIS A 208 -21.07 52.21 -36.71
N ASP A 209 -21.82 52.85 -35.82
CA ASP A 209 -22.91 52.16 -35.12
C ASP A 209 -23.96 53.20 -34.62
N GLN A 210 -25.13 52.75 -34.24
CA GLN A 210 -26.15 53.52 -33.55
C GLN A 210 -26.79 52.80 -32.38
N SER A 211 -27.26 53.51 -31.37
CA SER A 211 -27.98 52.90 -30.26
C SER A 211 -29.29 52.27 -30.72
N ALA A 212 -29.79 51.24 -29.96
CA ALA A 212 -31.06 50.59 -30.28
C ALA A 212 -32.27 51.52 -30.46
N THR A 213 -32.26 52.72 -29.82
CA THR A 213 -33.28 53.77 -29.93
C THR A 213 -32.98 54.74 -31.07
N GLY A 214 -31.88 54.66 -31.73
CA GLY A 214 -31.42 55.59 -32.77
C GLY A 214 -31.00 56.98 -32.27
N SER A 215 -31.07 57.27 -30.96
CA SER A 215 -30.78 58.53 -30.36
C SER A 215 -29.28 58.91 -30.24
N THR A 216 -28.42 57.89 -30.30
CA THR A 216 -26.94 58.05 -30.18
C THR A 216 -26.29 57.42 -31.41
N LEU A 217 -25.39 58.16 -32.02
CA LEU A 217 -24.55 57.68 -33.11
C LEU A 217 -23.13 57.53 -32.61
N PHE A 218 -22.50 56.44 -32.91
CA PHE A 218 -21.06 56.19 -32.59
C PHE A 218 -20.25 56.68 -33.79
N ILE A 219 -19.71 57.87 -33.67
CA ILE A 219 -18.99 58.54 -34.73
C ILE A 219 -17.48 58.44 -34.50
N GLU A 220 -16.77 58.03 -35.55
CA GLU A 220 -15.32 58.12 -35.65
C GLU A 220 -15.01 59.52 -36.18
N PRO A 221 -14.41 60.41 -35.38
CA PRO A 221 -14.13 61.79 -35.82
C PRO A 221 -13.09 61.78 -36.94
N ALA A 222 -13.23 62.72 -37.91
CA ALA A 222 -12.34 62.85 -39.09
C ALA A 222 -10.86 62.93 -38.69
N SER A 223 -10.55 63.56 -37.53
CA SER A 223 -9.18 63.69 -36.99
C SER A 223 -8.51 62.36 -36.61
N VAL A 224 -9.29 61.34 -36.33
CA VAL A 224 -8.74 60.02 -35.92
C VAL A 224 -8.91 58.88 -36.95
N VAL A 225 -9.63 59.14 -38.07
CA VAL A 225 -9.85 58.15 -39.13
C VAL A 225 -8.53 57.57 -39.63
N LYS A 226 -7.52 58.41 -39.88
CA LYS A 226 -6.20 57.92 -40.33
C LYS A 226 -5.56 57.03 -39.31
N LEU A 227 -5.56 57.41 -38.03
CA LEU A 227 -4.96 56.64 -36.94
C LEU A 227 -5.68 55.34 -36.71
N ASN A 228 -7.01 55.31 -36.79
CA ASN A 228 -7.78 54.05 -36.73
C ASN A 228 -7.47 53.16 -37.95
N ASN A 229 -7.25 53.69 -39.14
CA ASN A 229 -6.81 52.92 -40.30
C ASN A 229 -5.38 52.39 -40.10
N ASP A 230 -4.47 53.23 -39.55
CA ASP A 230 -3.11 52.77 -39.22
C ASP A 230 -3.12 51.64 -38.19
N ILE A 231 -3.99 51.70 -37.18
CA ILE A 231 -4.19 50.57 -36.24
C ILE A 231 -4.65 49.32 -36.95
N ARG A 232 -5.66 49.46 -37.85
CA ARG A 232 -6.18 48.29 -38.59
C ARG A 232 -5.12 47.66 -39.50
N GLU A 233 -4.32 48.48 -40.13
CA GLU A 233 -3.19 48.01 -40.94
C GLU A 233 -2.14 47.32 -40.07
N LEU A 234 -1.87 47.84 -38.86
CA LEU A 234 -0.93 47.25 -37.92
C LEU A 234 -1.49 45.91 -37.34
N GLU A 235 -2.82 45.79 -37.11
CA GLU A 235 -3.45 44.54 -36.71
C GLU A 235 -3.30 43.45 -37.79
N LEU A 236 -3.49 43.80 -39.06
CA LEU A 236 -3.28 42.87 -40.18
C LEU A 236 -1.81 42.43 -40.30
N LYS A 237 -0.87 43.37 -40.06
CA LYS A 237 0.56 43.09 -40.03
C LYS A 237 0.94 42.24 -38.84
N GLU A 238 0.33 42.47 -37.67
CA GLU A 238 0.49 41.64 -36.48
C GLU A 238 0.05 40.20 -36.73
N GLN A 239 -1.14 40.03 -37.34
CA GLN A 239 -1.66 38.71 -37.70
C GLN A 239 -0.73 37.99 -38.69
N ALA A 240 -0.29 38.67 -39.74
CA ALA A 240 0.62 38.11 -40.73
C ALA A 240 1.98 37.69 -40.10
N GLU A 241 2.50 38.51 -39.17
CA GLU A 241 3.77 38.21 -38.50
C GLU A 241 3.61 37.04 -37.54
N ILE A 242 2.47 36.92 -36.84
CA ILE A 242 2.15 35.75 -36.00
C ILE A 242 2.14 34.45 -36.87
N GLU A 243 1.52 34.52 -38.06
CA GLU A 243 1.52 33.38 -38.98
C GLU A 243 2.93 32.97 -39.43
N VAL A 244 3.82 33.94 -39.66
CA VAL A 244 5.24 33.68 -39.97
C VAL A 244 5.95 33.04 -38.79
N ILE A 245 5.75 33.50 -37.57
CA ILE A 245 6.34 32.92 -36.36
C ILE A 245 5.88 31.50 -36.15
N LEU A 246 4.56 31.24 -36.27
CA LEU A 246 4.01 29.89 -36.14
C LEU A 246 4.54 28.94 -37.24
N ALA A 247 4.73 29.43 -38.46
CA ALA A 247 5.28 28.67 -39.59
C ALA A 247 6.75 28.32 -39.33
N ASP A 248 7.59 29.24 -38.85
CA ASP A 248 9.00 28.99 -38.50
C ASP A 248 9.11 27.94 -37.36
N LEU A 249 8.29 28.07 -36.30
CA LEU A 249 8.26 27.08 -35.23
C LEU A 249 7.78 25.72 -35.73
N SER A 250 6.80 25.68 -36.63
CA SER A 250 6.28 24.46 -37.25
C SER A 250 7.34 23.79 -38.14
N GLU A 251 8.11 24.57 -38.90
CA GLU A 251 9.23 24.06 -39.71
C GLU A 251 10.31 23.40 -38.84
N LYS A 252 10.67 24.08 -37.72
CA LYS A 252 11.62 23.52 -36.73
C LYS A 252 11.09 22.23 -36.11
N ALA A 253 9.80 22.17 -35.78
CA ALA A 253 9.18 20.96 -35.25
C ALA A 253 9.08 19.84 -36.28
N SER A 254 8.90 20.16 -37.57
CA SER A 254 8.79 19.18 -38.66
C SER A 254 10.05 18.35 -38.83
N CYS A 255 11.21 18.93 -38.54
CA CYS A 255 12.52 18.23 -38.61
C CYS A 255 12.62 17.11 -37.56
N HIS A 256 11.77 17.11 -36.52
CA HIS A 256 11.82 16.17 -35.40
C HIS A 256 10.55 15.33 -35.24
N THR A 257 9.73 15.20 -36.28
CA THR A 257 8.42 14.50 -36.18
C THR A 257 8.53 13.07 -35.70
N ASP A 258 9.54 12.31 -36.09
CA ASP A 258 9.70 10.92 -35.69
C ASP A 258 10.17 10.80 -34.24
N THR A 259 11.06 11.68 -33.78
CA THR A 259 11.46 11.78 -32.37
C THR A 259 10.26 12.16 -31.48
N LEU A 260 9.49 13.17 -31.87
CA LEU A 260 8.28 13.60 -31.15
C LEU A 260 7.23 12.48 -31.06
N LEU A 261 7.08 11.69 -32.13
CA LEU A 261 6.17 10.54 -32.12
C LEU A 261 6.68 9.43 -31.19
N SER A 262 7.98 9.16 -31.23
CA SER A 262 8.64 8.20 -30.32
C SER A 262 8.45 8.61 -28.86
N ASP A 263 8.75 9.86 -28.51
CA ASP A 263 8.58 10.40 -27.15
C ASP A 263 7.13 10.32 -26.69
N TYR A 264 6.17 10.67 -27.54
CA TYR A 264 4.75 10.56 -27.23
C TYR A 264 4.34 9.12 -26.91
N ASN A 265 4.79 8.15 -27.72
CA ASN A 265 4.47 6.74 -27.52
C ASN A 265 5.10 6.20 -26.22
N ILE A 266 6.38 6.52 -25.99
CA ILE A 266 7.11 6.09 -24.78
C ILE A 266 6.47 6.71 -23.53
N LEU A 267 6.19 8.00 -23.52
CA LEU A 267 5.57 8.67 -22.37
C LEU A 267 4.14 8.14 -22.10
N THR A 268 3.39 7.83 -23.17
CA THR A 268 2.05 7.20 -23.04
C THR A 268 2.18 5.80 -22.45
N GLN A 269 3.16 5.01 -22.87
CA GLN A 269 3.43 3.68 -22.31
C GLN A 269 3.87 3.77 -20.85
N LEU A 270 4.77 4.71 -20.52
CA LEU A 270 5.17 4.95 -19.13
C LEU A 270 3.98 5.34 -18.25
N ASP A 271 3.09 6.22 -18.73
CA ASP A 271 1.85 6.56 -17.97
C ASP A 271 0.97 5.31 -17.73
N CYS A 272 0.86 4.40 -18.72
CA CYS A 272 0.17 3.12 -18.53
C CYS A 272 0.84 2.26 -17.44
N ILE A 273 2.17 2.14 -17.46
CA ILE A 273 2.94 1.36 -16.49
C ILE A 273 2.81 1.96 -15.09
N PHE A 274 2.96 3.28 -14.97
CA PHE A 274 2.79 3.97 -13.69
C PHE A 274 1.35 3.91 -13.17
N ALA A 275 0.34 3.93 -14.04
CA ALA A 275 -1.05 3.71 -13.65
C ALA A 275 -1.26 2.31 -13.05
N LYS A 276 -0.66 1.25 -13.65
CA LYS A 276 -0.67 -0.11 -13.10
C LYS A 276 0.02 -0.17 -11.71
N ALA A 277 1.14 0.53 -11.56
CA ALA A 277 1.85 0.63 -10.28
C ALA A 277 1.03 1.37 -9.21
N LEU A 278 0.35 2.45 -9.56
CA LEU A 278 -0.54 3.18 -8.66
C LEU A 278 -1.74 2.32 -8.23
N LEU A 279 -2.32 1.55 -9.15
CA LEU A 279 -3.37 0.57 -8.85
C LEU A 279 -2.86 -0.51 -7.89
N SER A 280 -1.63 -1.01 -8.12
CA SER A 280 -0.97 -1.98 -7.25
C SER A 280 -0.80 -1.44 -5.82
N ARG A 281 -0.39 -0.19 -5.68
CA ARG A 281 -0.30 0.50 -4.39
C ARG A 281 -1.68 0.68 -3.74
N HIS A 282 -2.69 1.05 -4.51
CA HIS A 282 -4.05 1.28 -4.01
C HIS A 282 -4.67 0.03 -3.38
N TYR A 283 -4.52 -1.12 -4.04
CA TYR A 283 -5.05 -2.40 -3.54
C TYR A 283 -4.05 -3.18 -2.68
N ASN A 284 -2.87 -2.62 -2.40
CA ASN A 284 -1.78 -3.29 -1.68
C ASN A 284 -1.46 -4.65 -2.31
N CYS A 285 -1.12 -4.62 -3.60
CA CYS A 285 -0.84 -5.80 -4.40
C CYS A 285 0.62 -6.22 -4.31
N SER A 286 0.89 -7.50 -4.58
CA SER A 286 2.21 -8.07 -4.83
C SER A 286 2.30 -8.69 -6.22
N ARG A 287 3.52 -8.85 -6.73
CA ARG A 287 3.79 -9.51 -8.01
C ARG A 287 3.54 -11.01 -7.87
N PRO A 288 2.62 -11.61 -8.67
CA PRO A 288 2.45 -13.05 -8.68
C PRO A 288 3.60 -13.76 -9.41
N VAL A 289 3.81 -15.02 -9.07
CA VAL A 289 4.71 -15.93 -9.81
C VAL A 289 3.88 -16.62 -10.89
N MET A 290 4.19 -16.37 -12.16
CA MET A 290 3.46 -16.98 -13.27
C MET A 290 4.02 -18.37 -13.61
N ASN A 291 3.13 -19.32 -13.95
CA ASN A 291 3.50 -20.67 -14.38
C ASN A 291 2.61 -21.18 -15.51
N THR A 292 3.05 -22.24 -16.16
CA THR A 292 2.29 -22.95 -17.23
C THR A 292 1.79 -24.33 -16.82
N ASP A 293 1.97 -24.69 -15.55
CA ASP A 293 1.71 -26.03 -15.03
C ASP A 293 0.27 -26.20 -14.56
N GLY A 294 -0.59 -25.18 -14.76
CA GLY A 294 -1.97 -25.18 -14.27
C GLY A 294 -2.10 -24.93 -12.76
N ARG A 295 -0.98 -24.57 -12.07
CA ARG A 295 -0.95 -24.38 -10.63
C ARG A 295 -1.42 -23.00 -10.21
N ILE A 296 -2.40 -22.97 -9.35
CA ILE A 296 -2.85 -21.77 -8.62
C ILE A 296 -2.53 -21.97 -7.14
N ASN A 297 -1.86 -21.01 -6.51
CA ASN A 297 -1.62 -20.96 -5.07
C ASN A 297 -1.64 -19.52 -4.59
N ILE A 298 -2.81 -19.02 -4.26
CA ILE A 298 -3.05 -17.66 -3.81
C ILE A 298 -2.98 -17.61 -2.29
N LYS A 299 -2.05 -16.85 -1.75
CA LYS A 299 -1.85 -16.67 -0.31
C LYS A 299 -2.48 -15.35 0.14
N LYS A 300 -3.42 -15.44 1.08
CA LYS A 300 -4.13 -14.28 1.63
C LYS A 300 -4.70 -13.36 0.53
N GLY A 301 -5.29 -13.98 -0.49
CA GLY A 301 -5.93 -13.28 -1.60
C GLY A 301 -7.14 -12.47 -1.12
N ARG A 302 -7.23 -11.23 -1.56
CA ARG A 302 -8.32 -10.30 -1.24
C ARG A 302 -9.06 -9.92 -2.51
N HIS A 303 -10.38 -9.90 -2.45
CA HIS A 303 -11.18 -9.44 -3.58
C HIS A 303 -11.05 -7.91 -3.70
N PRO A 304 -10.49 -7.36 -4.81
CA PRO A 304 -10.15 -5.94 -4.89
C PRO A 304 -11.34 -4.99 -4.84
N LEU A 305 -12.55 -5.46 -5.20
CA LEU A 305 -13.78 -4.66 -5.21
C LEU A 305 -14.51 -4.65 -3.86
N ILE A 306 -14.01 -5.36 -2.85
CA ILE A 306 -14.53 -5.31 -1.48
C ILE A 306 -13.68 -4.32 -0.68
N GLU A 307 -14.34 -3.54 0.18
CA GLU A 307 -13.68 -2.55 1.03
C GLU A 307 -12.57 -3.19 1.88
N PRO A 308 -11.39 -2.57 2.01
CA PRO A 308 -10.21 -3.18 2.65
C PRO A 308 -10.43 -3.65 4.10
N HIS A 309 -11.32 -2.99 4.85
CA HIS A 309 -11.64 -3.35 6.23
C HIS A 309 -12.74 -4.42 6.37
N LYS A 310 -13.43 -4.76 5.28
CA LYS A 310 -14.46 -5.80 5.25
C LYS A 310 -13.97 -7.08 4.58
N VAL A 311 -12.97 -6.98 3.70
CA VAL A 311 -12.46 -8.13 2.97
C VAL A 311 -11.72 -9.08 3.90
N VAL A 312 -12.12 -10.35 3.88
CA VAL A 312 -11.40 -11.42 4.57
C VAL A 312 -10.44 -12.07 3.57
N PRO A 313 -9.13 -12.10 3.89
CA PRO A 313 -8.16 -12.75 3.03
C PRO A 313 -8.37 -14.27 3.00
N ILE A 314 -8.31 -14.87 1.82
CA ILE A 314 -8.47 -16.32 1.61
C ILE A 314 -7.20 -16.95 1.07
N ASP A 315 -6.93 -18.19 1.48
CA ASP A 315 -5.88 -19.03 0.94
C ASP A 315 -6.53 -20.06 0.01
N ILE A 316 -6.08 -20.13 -1.25
CA ILE A 316 -6.61 -21.06 -2.26
C ILE A 316 -5.45 -21.69 -3.01
N TYR A 317 -5.44 -23.02 -3.09
CA TYR A 317 -4.51 -23.77 -3.94
C TYR A 317 -5.25 -24.81 -4.77
N LEU A 318 -4.78 -25.03 -5.98
CA LEU A 318 -5.39 -25.90 -6.99
C LEU A 318 -4.35 -26.19 -8.09
N GLY A 319 -4.44 -27.35 -8.75
CA GLY A 319 -3.57 -27.70 -9.86
C GLY A 319 -2.25 -28.41 -9.49
N THR A 320 -2.10 -28.86 -8.24
CA THR A 320 -0.99 -29.72 -7.79
C THR A 320 -1.48 -31.11 -7.45
N ASP A 321 -2.03 -31.28 -6.25
CA ASP A 321 -2.53 -32.58 -5.76
C ASP A 321 -3.92 -32.89 -6.33
N PHE A 322 -4.66 -31.88 -6.71
CA PHE A 322 -6.00 -31.98 -7.30
C PHE A 322 -6.22 -30.89 -8.36
N ASN A 323 -7.01 -31.19 -9.39
CA ASN A 323 -7.40 -30.27 -10.45
C ASN A 323 -8.86 -29.82 -10.35
N LEU A 324 -9.63 -30.39 -9.43
CA LEU A 324 -11.02 -30.05 -9.17
C LEU A 324 -11.23 -29.70 -7.68
N LEU A 325 -11.69 -28.48 -7.40
CA LEU A 325 -12.02 -28.01 -6.06
C LEU A 325 -13.52 -27.76 -5.93
N ILE A 326 -14.18 -28.44 -4.99
CA ILE A 326 -15.61 -28.33 -4.72
C ILE A 326 -15.83 -27.56 -3.43
N ILE A 327 -16.39 -26.35 -3.54
CA ILE A 327 -16.64 -25.46 -2.40
C ILE A 327 -18.08 -25.62 -1.93
N THR A 328 -18.25 -25.93 -0.65
CA THR A 328 -19.52 -26.19 0.00
C THR A 328 -19.78 -25.21 1.15
N GLY A 329 -20.99 -25.20 1.67
CA GLY A 329 -21.39 -24.28 2.77
C GLY A 329 -22.58 -23.40 2.41
N PRO A 330 -23.02 -22.50 3.32
CA PRO A 330 -24.18 -21.63 3.09
C PRO A 330 -23.91 -20.59 2.01
N ASN A 331 -24.96 -20.11 1.32
CA ASN A 331 -24.84 -19.08 0.25
C ASN A 331 -24.21 -17.79 0.76
N THR A 332 -24.50 -17.41 1.99
CA THR A 332 -23.94 -16.22 2.63
C THR A 332 -22.48 -16.38 3.04
N GLY A 333 -21.91 -17.59 2.94
CA GLY A 333 -20.55 -17.92 3.41
C GLY A 333 -19.39 -17.37 2.55
N GLY A 334 -19.66 -16.84 1.35
CA GLY A 334 -18.64 -16.30 0.46
C GLY A 334 -18.17 -17.23 -0.66
N LYS A 335 -18.90 -18.34 -0.96
CA LYS A 335 -18.57 -19.29 -2.03
C LYS A 335 -18.38 -18.59 -3.38
N THR A 336 -19.39 -17.86 -3.84
CA THR A 336 -19.36 -17.08 -5.09
C THR A 336 -18.23 -16.05 -5.11
N VAL A 337 -17.96 -15.41 -3.97
CA VAL A 337 -16.86 -14.44 -3.83
C VAL A 337 -15.51 -15.12 -3.99
N SER A 338 -15.34 -16.33 -3.44
CA SER A 338 -14.11 -17.11 -3.60
C SER A 338 -13.84 -17.47 -5.06
N LEU A 339 -14.86 -17.94 -5.80
CA LEU A 339 -14.76 -18.18 -7.25
C LEU A 339 -14.39 -16.92 -8.02
N LYS A 340 -15.12 -15.82 -7.78
CA LYS A 340 -14.84 -14.53 -8.40
C LYS A 340 -13.43 -14.01 -8.07
N THR A 341 -12.96 -14.22 -6.84
CA THR A 341 -11.62 -13.80 -6.44
C THR A 341 -10.58 -14.52 -7.28
N VAL A 342 -10.62 -15.85 -7.37
CA VAL A 342 -9.65 -16.61 -8.18
C VAL A 342 -9.68 -16.18 -9.63
N GLY A 343 -10.88 -16.15 -10.25
CA GLY A 343 -11.01 -15.77 -11.66
C GLY A 343 -10.52 -14.35 -11.93
N LEU A 344 -10.89 -13.38 -11.06
CA LEU A 344 -10.49 -11.99 -11.22
C LEU A 344 -8.99 -11.78 -11.03
N LEU A 345 -8.39 -12.41 -10.00
CA LEU A 345 -6.94 -12.31 -9.75
C LEU A 345 -6.13 -12.94 -10.88
N THR A 346 -6.63 -14.04 -11.47
CA THR A 346 -6.02 -14.67 -12.65
C THR A 346 -6.07 -13.71 -13.85
N LEU A 347 -7.23 -13.12 -14.16
CA LEU A 347 -7.36 -12.11 -15.22
C LEU A 347 -6.46 -10.90 -15.01
N MET A 348 -6.34 -10.43 -13.76
CA MET A 348 -5.43 -9.32 -13.43
C MET A 348 -3.97 -9.69 -13.69
N ALA A 349 -3.53 -10.87 -13.23
CA ALA A 349 -2.18 -11.36 -13.44
C ALA A 349 -1.85 -11.50 -14.93
N GLU A 350 -2.73 -12.12 -15.71
CA GLU A 350 -2.60 -12.27 -17.17
C GLU A 350 -2.60 -10.93 -17.93
N ALA A 351 -3.17 -9.86 -17.34
CA ALA A 351 -3.08 -8.51 -17.91
C ALA A 351 -1.82 -7.74 -17.50
N GLY A 352 -0.87 -8.39 -16.83
CA GLY A 352 0.36 -7.74 -16.31
C GLY A 352 0.06 -6.79 -15.15
N LEU A 353 -0.97 -7.07 -14.34
CA LEU A 353 -1.30 -6.35 -13.12
C LEU A 353 -0.88 -7.18 -11.91
N ASN A 354 -0.29 -6.54 -10.91
CA ASN A 354 -0.08 -7.17 -9.61
C ASN A 354 -1.43 -7.51 -8.96
N ILE A 355 -1.45 -8.51 -8.10
CA ILE A 355 -2.66 -9.02 -7.44
C ILE A 355 -2.68 -8.68 -5.94
N PRO A 356 -3.84 -8.40 -5.34
CA PRO A 356 -3.99 -8.16 -3.90
C PRO A 356 -3.88 -9.46 -3.09
N ALA A 357 -2.68 -10.03 -3.06
CA ALA A 357 -2.32 -11.25 -2.34
C ALA A 357 -0.95 -11.08 -1.68
N LEU A 358 -0.49 -12.05 -0.90
CA LEU A 358 0.88 -12.06 -0.38
C LEU A 358 1.88 -12.45 -1.46
N ASP A 359 3.13 -12.06 -1.24
CA ASP A 359 4.26 -12.44 -2.09
C ASP A 359 4.37 -13.96 -2.24
N HIS A 360 4.93 -14.40 -3.36
CA HIS A 360 5.03 -15.81 -3.72
C HIS A 360 3.65 -16.50 -3.85
N SER A 361 2.64 -15.78 -4.31
CA SER A 361 1.42 -16.38 -4.81
C SER A 361 1.65 -16.83 -6.26
N ASP A 362 1.30 -18.09 -6.56
CA ASP A 362 1.44 -18.68 -7.90
C ASP A 362 0.13 -18.55 -8.67
N ILE A 363 0.20 -18.13 -9.92
CA ILE A 363 -0.94 -18.09 -10.85
C ILE A 363 -0.54 -18.76 -12.16
N ALA A 364 -1.38 -19.70 -12.61
CA ALA A 364 -1.19 -20.31 -13.93
C ALA A 364 -1.70 -19.41 -15.05
N VAL A 365 -1.07 -19.52 -16.21
CA VAL A 365 -1.54 -18.88 -17.45
C VAL A 365 -2.52 -19.80 -18.13
N PHE A 366 -3.74 -19.33 -18.37
CA PHE A 366 -4.79 -20.06 -19.06
C PHE A 366 -5.05 -19.44 -20.44
N ASP A 367 -5.36 -20.29 -21.43
CA ASP A 367 -5.77 -19.81 -22.76
C ASP A 367 -7.17 -19.22 -22.73
N ASP A 368 -8.07 -19.88 -21.94
CA ASP A 368 -9.43 -19.42 -21.71
C ASP A 368 -9.86 -19.61 -20.25
N ILE A 369 -10.61 -18.64 -19.75
CA ILE A 369 -11.28 -18.70 -18.45
C ILE A 369 -12.78 -18.68 -18.71
N PHE A 370 -13.49 -19.69 -18.19
CA PHE A 370 -14.93 -19.81 -18.28
C PHE A 370 -15.57 -19.62 -16.90
N ALA A 371 -16.62 -18.85 -16.84
CA ALA A 371 -17.35 -18.60 -15.60
C ALA A 371 -18.86 -18.73 -15.86
N ASP A 372 -19.48 -19.64 -15.11
CA ASP A 372 -20.94 -19.74 -14.99
C ASP A 372 -21.30 -19.35 -13.55
N ILE A 373 -21.41 -18.04 -13.31
CA ILE A 373 -21.58 -17.43 -11.99
C ILE A 373 -22.73 -16.41 -12.08
N GLY A 374 -23.67 -16.51 -11.14
CA GLY A 374 -24.74 -15.53 -10.92
C GLY A 374 -26.11 -16.03 -11.40
N ASP A 375 -27.16 -15.56 -10.71
CA ASP A 375 -28.55 -15.74 -11.09
C ASP A 375 -28.88 -14.82 -12.27
N GLU A 376 -29.18 -15.39 -13.43
CA GLU A 376 -29.80 -14.64 -14.52
C GLU A 376 -31.29 -14.32 -14.17
N GLN A 377 -31.50 -13.46 -13.13
CA GLN A 377 -32.84 -12.93 -12.80
C GLN A 377 -33.24 -11.78 -13.72
N SER A 378 -32.89 -11.84 -14.99
CA SER A 378 -33.44 -10.91 -15.96
C SER A 378 -34.84 -11.38 -16.36
N ILE A 379 -35.84 -10.61 -16.02
CA ILE A 379 -37.30 -10.83 -16.33
C ILE A 379 -37.56 -10.99 -17.84
N GLU A 380 -36.57 -10.67 -18.67
CA GLU A 380 -36.71 -10.70 -20.16
C GLU A 380 -36.36 -12.05 -20.81
N GLN A 381 -35.78 -13.02 -20.10
CA GLN A 381 -35.49 -14.35 -20.64
C GLN A 381 -36.34 -15.42 -19.96
N SER A 382 -37.33 -15.90 -20.68
CA SER A 382 -38.32 -16.89 -20.29
C SER A 382 -37.83 -18.34 -20.21
N LEU A 383 -36.51 -18.57 -20.26
CA LEU A 383 -35.88 -19.88 -20.02
C LEU A 383 -35.70 -20.06 -18.51
N SER A 384 -36.02 -21.24 -17.99
CA SER A 384 -35.76 -21.54 -16.60
C SER A 384 -34.25 -21.38 -16.29
N THR A 385 -33.90 -20.96 -15.08
CA THR A 385 -32.53 -20.77 -14.62
C THR A 385 -31.65 -21.99 -14.93
N PHE A 386 -32.21 -23.20 -14.76
CA PHE A 386 -31.53 -24.46 -15.11
C PHE A 386 -31.14 -24.55 -16.59
N SER A 387 -32.08 -24.19 -17.52
CA SER A 387 -31.81 -24.28 -18.96
C SER A 387 -30.69 -23.30 -19.39
N SER A 388 -30.66 -22.12 -18.79
CA SER A 388 -29.60 -21.12 -19.07
C SER A 388 -28.22 -21.61 -18.64
N HIS A 389 -28.11 -22.12 -17.39
CA HIS A 389 -26.87 -22.70 -16.86
C HIS A 389 -26.42 -23.90 -17.68
N MET A 390 -27.39 -24.78 -18.07
CA MET A 390 -27.06 -25.97 -18.84
C MET A 390 -26.59 -25.62 -20.28
N THR A 391 -27.21 -24.63 -20.91
CA THR A 391 -26.74 -24.13 -22.23
C THR A 391 -25.34 -23.59 -22.15
N ASN A 392 -25.01 -22.80 -21.12
CA ASN A 392 -23.68 -22.26 -20.90
C ASN A 392 -22.67 -23.38 -20.61
N THR A 393 -23.04 -24.34 -19.76
CA THR A 393 -22.22 -25.51 -19.43
C THR A 393 -21.88 -26.32 -20.69
N VAL A 394 -22.86 -26.58 -21.57
CA VAL A 394 -22.64 -27.28 -22.85
C VAL A 394 -21.65 -26.51 -23.73
N ASP A 395 -21.77 -25.21 -23.79
CA ASP A 395 -20.84 -24.37 -24.56
C ASP A 395 -19.42 -24.38 -23.97
N ILE A 396 -19.29 -24.36 -22.63
CA ILE A 396 -18.03 -24.50 -21.93
C ILE A 396 -17.40 -25.86 -22.24
N LEU A 397 -18.13 -26.97 -22.07
CA LEU A 397 -17.64 -28.33 -22.30
C LEU A 397 -17.12 -28.54 -23.73
N LYS A 398 -17.70 -27.87 -24.72
CA LYS A 398 -17.27 -27.92 -26.13
C LYS A 398 -15.96 -27.16 -26.36
N LYS A 399 -15.70 -26.07 -25.65
CA LYS A 399 -14.59 -25.15 -25.89
C LYS A 399 -13.40 -25.39 -24.96
N ALA A 400 -13.67 -25.85 -23.75
CA ALA A 400 -12.66 -26.01 -22.72
C ALA A 400 -11.66 -27.11 -23.07
N ASP A 401 -10.40 -26.87 -22.78
CA ASP A 401 -9.28 -27.79 -22.90
C ASP A 401 -8.45 -27.84 -21.60
N SER A 402 -7.34 -28.57 -21.59
CA SER A 402 -6.48 -28.73 -20.42
C SER A 402 -5.80 -27.45 -19.96
N ARG A 403 -5.82 -26.40 -20.77
CA ARG A 403 -5.29 -25.05 -20.45
C ARG A 403 -6.40 -24.05 -20.16
N SER A 404 -7.56 -24.56 -19.73
CA SER A 404 -8.70 -23.73 -19.37
C SER A 404 -8.94 -23.74 -17.85
N LEU A 405 -9.38 -22.59 -17.31
CA LEU A 405 -9.91 -22.50 -15.95
C LEU A 405 -11.44 -22.39 -16.01
N ILE A 406 -12.13 -23.27 -15.28
CA ILE A 406 -13.59 -23.31 -15.23
C ILE A 406 -14.08 -22.97 -13.82
N LEU A 407 -15.05 -22.07 -13.72
CA LEU A 407 -15.66 -21.60 -12.48
C LEU A 407 -17.17 -21.80 -12.56
N PHE A 408 -17.70 -22.77 -11.81
CA PHE A 408 -19.13 -23.03 -11.72
C PHE A 408 -19.70 -22.60 -10.36
N ASP A 409 -20.73 -21.78 -10.38
CA ASP A 409 -21.48 -21.45 -9.17
C ASP A 409 -22.81 -22.23 -9.15
N GLU A 410 -23.08 -22.89 -8.03
CA GLU A 410 -24.30 -23.70 -7.79
C GLU A 410 -24.59 -24.74 -8.89
N ILE A 411 -23.57 -25.50 -9.28
CA ILE A 411 -23.72 -26.51 -10.36
C ILE A 411 -24.82 -27.50 -10.06
N GLY A 412 -25.72 -27.72 -11.04
CA GLY A 412 -26.85 -28.63 -10.95
C GLY A 412 -28.10 -28.05 -10.29
N ALA A 413 -28.07 -26.80 -9.83
CA ALA A 413 -29.22 -26.13 -9.21
C ALA A 413 -30.36 -25.87 -10.23
N GLY A 414 -31.58 -25.73 -9.73
CA GLY A 414 -32.75 -25.35 -10.53
C GLY A 414 -33.54 -26.48 -11.15
N THR A 415 -33.25 -27.78 -10.83
CA THR A 415 -34.01 -28.98 -11.22
C THR A 415 -34.23 -29.87 -10.00
N ASP A 416 -34.76 -31.09 -10.24
CA ASP A 416 -34.87 -32.12 -9.18
C ASP A 416 -33.47 -32.35 -8.54
N PRO A 417 -33.36 -32.32 -7.19
CA PRO A 417 -32.06 -32.41 -6.50
C PRO A 417 -31.27 -33.66 -6.88
N THR A 418 -31.92 -34.82 -7.02
CA THR A 418 -31.27 -36.09 -7.35
C THR A 418 -30.73 -36.11 -8.78
N GLU A 419 -31.54 -35.61 -9.73
CA GLU A 419 -31.12 -35.47 -11.13
C GLU A 419 -30.03 -34.42 -11.29
N GLY A 420 -30.18 -33.29 -10.60
CA GLY A 420 -29.21 -32.20 -10.58
C GLY A 420 -27.85 -32.65 -10.05
N ALA A 421 -27.82 -33.35 -8.93
CA ALA A 421 -26.60 -33.90 -8.35
C ALA A 421 -25.92 -34.91 -9.28
N ALA A 422 -26.69 -35.88 -9.84
CA ALA A 422 -26.16 -36.90 -10.76
C ALA A 422 -25.54 -36.27 -12.02
N LEU A 423 -26.22 -35.24 -12.59
CA LEU A 423 -25.74 -34.54 -13.76
C LEU A 423 -24.47 -33.72 -13.45
N ALA A 424 -24.45 -33.00 -12.32
CA ALA A 424 -23.31 -32.21 -11.86
C ALA A 424 -22.08 -33.11 -11.63
N ILE A 425 -22.23 -34.26 -10.96
CA ILE A 425 -21.13 -35.23 -10.78
C ILE A 425 -20.59 -35.68 -12.13
N SER A 426 -21.47 -36.02 -13.08
CA SER A 426 -21.04 -36.47 -14.40
C SER A 426 -20.30 -35.40 -15.19
N ILE A 427 -20.69 -34.12 -15.08
CA ILE A 427 -20.01 -33.00 -15.70
C ILE A 427 -18.64 -32.78 -15.07
N LEU A 428 -18.57 -32.75 -13.73
CA LEU A 428 -17.33 -32.52 -12.99
C LEU A 428 -16.34 -33.67 -13.21
N ASP A 429 -16.80 -34.94 -13.23
CA ASP A 429 -15.98 -36.11 -13.53
C ASP A 429 -15.41 -36.08 -14.96
N ASN A 430 -16.20 -35.64 -15.93
CA ASN A 430 -15.73 -35.46 -17.31
C ASN A 430 -14.61 -34.42 -17.37
N LEU A 431 -14.75 -33.27 -16.68
CA LEU A 431 -13.74 -32.20 -16.64
C LEU A 431 -12.48 -32.66 -15.90
N HIS A 432 -12.66 -33.34 -14.78
CA HIS A 432 -11.57 -33.91 -14.00
C HIS A 432 -10.73 -34.90 -14.83
N LYS A 433 -11.38 -35.88 -15.50
CA LYS A 433 -10.71 -36.82 -16.39
C LYS A 433 -10.00 -36.21 -17.56
N ARG A 434 -10.43 -35.05 -18.03
CA ARG A 434 -9.76 -34.28 -19.08
C ARG A 434 -8.59 -33.42 -18.54
N GLY A 435 -8.35 -33.43 -17.21
CA GLY A 435 -7.28 -32.65 -16.57
C GLY A 435 -7.53 -31.14 -16.57
N ILE A 436 -8.78 -30.71 -16.64
CA ILE A 436 -9.14 -29.27 -16.72
C ILE A 436 -9.22 -28.72 -15.30
N THR A 437 -8.53 -27.60 -15.05
CA THR A 437 -8.56 -26.91 -13.77
C THR A 437 -9.94 -26.32 -13.51
N THR A 438 -10.64 -26.83 -12.49
CA THR A 438 -12.05 -26.51 -12.24
C THR A 438 -12.30 -26.17 -10.78
N MET A 439 -13.09 -25.13 -10.53
CA MET A 439 -13.67 -24.82 -9.22
C MET A 439 -15.19 -24.80 -9.35
N ALA A 440 -15.87 -25.48 -8.44
CA ALA A 440 -17.33 -25.52 -8.43
C ALA A 440 -17.88 -25.27 -7.03
N THR A 441 -19.02 -24.58 -6.93
CA THR A 441 -19.77 -24.49 -5.67
C THR A 441 -21.03 -25.36 -5.76
N THR A 442 -21.45 -25.90 -4.64
CA THR A 442 -22.66 -26.74 -4.57
C THR A 442 -23.25 -26.78 -3.16
N HIS A 443 -24.52 -27.21 -3.09
CA HIS A 443 -25.24 -27.53 -1.87
C HIS A 443 -25.51 -29.04 -1.71
N TYR A 444 -25.23 -29.83 -2.75
CA TYR A 444 -25.58 -31.26 -2.77
C TYR A 444 -24.58 -32.10 -1.98
N SER A 445 -25.14 -32.98 -1.09
CA SER A 445 -24.32 -33.88 -0.27
C SER A 445 -23.63 -34.95 -1.11
N GLU A 446 -24.26 -35.40 -2.20
CA GLU A 446 -23.70 -36.39 -3.13
C GLU A 446 -22.42 -35.91 -3.81
N ILE A 447 -22.33 -34.61 -4.10
CA ILE A 447 -21.12 -34.01 -4.70
C ILE A 447 -20.00 -33.89 -3.67
N LYS A 448 -20.33 -33.66 -2.38
CA LYS A 448 -19.36 -33.72 -1.27
C LYS A 448 -18.76 -35.11 -1.13
N MET A 449 -19.62 -36.13 -1.24
CA MET A 449 -19.19 -37.55 -1.21
C MET A 449 -18.32 -37.91 -2.40
N TYR A 450 -18.67 -37.45 -3.59
CA TYR A 450 -17.86 -37.64 -4.80
C TYR A 450 -16.43 -37.09 -4.59
N ALA A 451 -16.30 -35.89 -4.03
CA ALA A 451 -14.98 -35.30 -3.77
C ALA A 451 -14.18 -36.03 -2.68
N LEU A 452 -14.82 -36.70 -1.71
CA LEU A 452 -14.12 -37.49 -0.68
C LEU A 452 -13.66 -38.87 -1.21
N THR A 453 -14.28 -39.38 -2.27
CA THR A 453 -14.02 -40.74 -2.79
C THR A 453 -13.23 -40.75 -4.08
N THR A 454 -12.92 -39.58 -4.67
CA THR A 454 -12.25 -39.48 -5.97
C THR A 454 -10.90 -38.81 -5.82
N ASP A 455 -9.83 -39.52 -6.16
CA ASP A 455 -8.47 -38.98 -6.15
C ASP A 455 -8.36 -37.81 -7.13
N GLY A 456 -7.69 -36.71 -6.75
CA GLY A 456 -7.52 -35.51 -7.57
C GLY A 456 -8.72 -34.57 -7.56
N VAL A 457 -9.72 -34.83 -6.71
CA VAL A 457 -10.83 -33.94 -6.40
C VAL A 457 -10.81 -33.64 -4.91
N GLU A 458 -10.94 -32.34 -4.56
CA GLU A 458 -10.85 -31.92 -3.16
C GLU A 458 -12.07 -31.10 -2.74
N ASN A 459 -12.48 -31.28 -1.48
CA ASN A 459 -13.51 -30.47 -0.85
C ASN A 459 -12.92 -29.17 -0.26
N ALA A 460 -13.73 -28.12 -0.24
CA ALA A 460 -13.50 -26.95 0.57
C ALA A 460 -14.80 -26.46 1.20
N CYS A 461 -14.70 -25.78 2.33
CA CYS A 461 -15.85 -25.14 2.95
C CYS A 461 -15.59 -23.68 3.25
N CYS A 462 -16.65 -22.88 3.14
CA CYS A 462 -16.66 -21.53 3.72
C CYS A 462 -17.07 -21.63 5.19
N GLU A 463 -16.15 -21.25 6.09
CA GLU A 463 -16.36 -21.33 7.53
C GLU A 463 -17.55 -20.44 7.95
N PHE A 464 -18.41 -20.99 8.79
CA PHE A 464 -19.57 -20.28 9.33
C PHE A 464 -19.58 -20.40 10.86
N ASP A 465 -19.63 -19.26 11.54
CA ASP A 465 -19.71 -19.22 12.99
C ASP A 465 -21.17 -19.40 13.44
N VAL A 466 -21.45 -20.58 14.00
CA VAL A 466 -22.78 -20.95 14.50
C VAL A 466 -23.14 -20.16 15.77
N GLU A 467 -22.15 -19.67 16.54
CA GLU A 467 -22.41 -18.91 17.76
C GLU A 467 -22.89 -17.49 17.44
N SER A 468 -22.26 -16.79 16.53
CA SER A 468 -22.65 -15.44 16.11
C SER A 468 -23.69 -15.43 14.98
N LEU A 469 -23.98 -16.55 14.31
CA LEU A 469 -24.76 -16.67 13.08
C LEU A 469 -24.20 -15.80 11.94
N ARG A 470 -22.89 -15.65 11.90
CA ARG A 470 -22.22 -14.85 10.87
C ARG A 470 -21.20 -15.69 10.10
N PRO A 471 -21.07 -15.46 8.79
CA PRO A 471 -20.00 -16.05 8.02
C PRO A 471 -18.66 -15.43 8.47
N THR A 472 -17.63 -16.24 8.62
CA THR A 472 -16.26 -15.77 8.83
C THR A 472 -15.57 -15.43 7.51
N TYR A 473 -16.14 -15.89 6.39
CA TYR A 473 -15.61 -15.78 5.02
C TYR A 473 -14.24 -16.47 4.81
N ARG A 474 -13.78 -17.28 5.76
CA ARG A 474 -12.56 -18.07 5.61
C ARG A 474 -12.87 -19.32 4.77
N LEU A 475 -11.95 -19.63 3.84
CA LEU A 475 -12.02 -20.85 3.04
C LEU A 475 -11.10 -21.91 3.65
N LEU A 476 -11.65 -23.08 3.95
CA LEU A 476 -10.92 -24.23 4.51
C LEU A 476 -10.92 -25.34 3.45
N ILE A 477 -9.74 -25.65 2.89
CA ILE A 477 -9.58 -26.72 1.88
C ILE A 477 -9.26 -28.04 2.59
N GLY A 478 -9.79 -29.15 2.07
CA GLY A 478 -9.62 -30.49 2.63
C GLY A 478 -10.78 -30.94 3.53
N ILE A 479 -11.87 -30.13 3.59
CA ILE A 479 -13.04 -30.47 4.41
C ILE A 479 -14.32 -30.11 3.67
N PRO A 480 -15.32 -30.98 3.61
CA PRO A 480 -16.66 -30.63 3.16
C PRO A 480 -17.36 -29.74 4.19
N GLY A 481 -18.14 -28.79 3.73
CA GLY A 481 -18.92 -27.91 4.59
C GLY A 481 -20.12 -28.61 5.21
N LYS A 482 -20.37 -28.33 6.49
CA LYS A 482 -21.52 -28.81 7.24
C LYS A 482 -22.78 -28.03 6.84
N SER A 483 -23.90 -28.72 6.86
CA SER A 483 -25.23 -28.11 6.78
C SER A 483 -25.65 -27.60 8.16
N ASN A 484 -25.71 -26.26 8.33
CA ASN A 484 -26.04 -25.64 9.63
C ASN A 484 -27.53 -25.22 9.72
N ALA A 485 -28.39 -25.73 8.84
CA ALA A 485 -29.79 -25.31 8.74
C ALA A 485 -30.55 -25.44 10.08
N PHE A 486 -30.43 -26.56 10.77
CA PHE A 486 -31.09 -26.75 12.07
C PHE A 486 -30.57 -25.84 13.17
N ALA A 487 -29.25 -25.67 13.26
CA ALA A 487 -28.63 -24.80 14.24
C ALA A 487 -29.04 -23.33 14.01
N ILE A 488 -29.06 -22.91 12.75
CA ILE A 488 -29.52 -21.58 12.35
C ILE A 488 -31.00 -21.38 12.67
N SER A 489 -31.85 -22.34 12.28
CA SER A 489 -33.30 -22.29 12.52
C SER A 489 -33.64 -22.24 14.00
N LYS A 490 -32.95 -23.02 14.85
CA LYS A 490 -33.09 -22.97 16.31
C LYS A 490 -32.78 -21.61 16.88
N LYS A 491 -31.68 -20.99 16.47
CA LYS A 491 -31.30 -19.64 16.92
C LYS A 491 -32.22 -18.54 16.41
N LEU A 492 -32.83 -18.73 15.25
CA LEU A 492 -33.86 -17.83 14.70
C LEU A 492 -35.22 -17.98 15.38
N GLY A 493 -35.37 -18.95 16.30
CA GLY A 493 -36.55 -19.11 17.13
C GLY A 493 -37.51 -20.20 16.67
N LEU A 494 -37.11 -21.08 15.73
CA LEU A 494 -37.93 -22.26 15.40
C LEU A 494 -37.93 -23.22 16.59
N SER A 495 -39.14 -23.76 16.95
CA SER A 495 -39.30 -24.60 18.12
C SER A 495 -38.48 -25.89 18.00
N ASP A 496 -37.96 -26.36 19.13
CA ASP A 496 -37.18 -27.64 19.19
C ASP A 496 -38.04 -28.86 18.75
N GLU A 497 -39.36 -28.78 18.88
CA GLU A 497 -40.28 -29.86 18.42
C GLU A 497 -40.29 -29.98 16.89
N ILE A 498 -40.32 -28.86 16.17
CA ILE A 498 -40.30 -28.85 14.69
C ILE A 498 -38.93 -29.32 14.21
N ILE A 499 -37.85 -28.86 14.86
CA ILE A 499 -36.48 -29.27 14.51
C ILE A 499 -36.28 -30.79 14.77
N ALA A 500 -36.76 -31.31 15.88
CA ALA A 500 -36.72 -32.72 16.20
C ALA A 500 -37.55 -33.60 15.24
N ASP A 501 -38.70 -33.10 14.75
CA ASP A 501 -39.49 -33.79 13.74
C ASP A 501 -38.78 -33.76 12.36
N ALA A 502 -38.24 -32.64 11.99
CA ALA A 502 -37.45 -32.50 10.74
C ALA A 502 -36.21 -33.41 10.73
N SER A 503 -35.48 -33.48 11.87
CA SER A 503 -34.30 -34.40 12.00
C SER A 503 -34.69 -35.86 11.89
N ARG A 504 -35.88 -36.30 12.37
CA ARG A 504 -36.36 -37.67 12.19
C ARG A 504 -36.71 -38.06 10.77
N ARG A 505 -36.92 -37.08 9.90
CA ARG A 505 -37.23 -37.29 8.48
C ARG A 505 -36.00 -37.37 7.58
N LEU A 506 -34.81 -37.14 8.11
CA LEU A 506 -33.54 -37.37 7.43
C LEU A 506 -33.14 -38.84 7.52
N ASP A 507 -32.52 -39.33 6.48
CA ASP A 507 -31.97 -40.69 6.45
C ASP A 507 -30.81 -40.86 7.43
N SER A 508 -30.70 -42.03 8.02
CA SER A 508 -29.68 -42.37 9.02
C SER A 508 -28.24 -42.31 8.46
N GLU A 509 -28.06 -42.43 7.16
CA GLU A 509 -26.76 -42.34 6.49
C GLU A 509 -26.33 -40.87 6.36
N ASP A 510 -27.23 -39.96 6.04
CA ASP A 510 -26.99 -38.53 5.97
C ASP A 510 -26.57 -37.93 7.34
N ILE A 511 -27.23 -38.41 8.42
CA ILE A 511 -26.90 -37.98 9.79
C ILE A 511 -25.49 -38.41 10.18
N ARG A 512 -25.12 -39.67 9.92
CA ARG A 512 -23.76 -40.19 10.22
C ARG A 512 -22.69 -39.47 9.41
N PHE A 513 -22.98 -39.12 8.17
CA PHE A 513 -22.07 -38.36 7.32
C PHE A 513 -21.85 -36.93 7.85
N GLU A 514 -22.90 -36.21 8.23
CA GLU A 514 -22.82 -34.87 8.79
C GLU A 514 -22.09 -34.83 10.16
N ASP A 515 -22.23 -35.92 10.99
CA ASP A 515 -21.46 -36.05 12.23
C ASP A 515 -19.97 -36.23 11.96
N LEU A 516 -19.61 -37.07 10.99
CA LEU A 516 -18.21 -37.29 10.58
C LEU A 516 -17.56 -36.04 9.99
N VAL A 517 -18.31 -35.29 9.19
CA VAL A 517 -17.89 -33.96 8.66
C VAL A 517 -17.66 -33.00 9.82
N THR A 518 -18.49 -33.04 10.87
CA THR A 518 -18.34 -32.15 12.06
C THR A 518 -17.02 -32.40 12.79
N ASP A 519 -16.66 -33.67 13.01
CA ASP A 519 -15.41 -34.06 13.68
C ASP A 519 -14.18 -33.66 12.84
N LEU A 520 -14.26 -33.86 11.52
CA LEU A 520 -13.21 -33.42 10.58
C LEU A 520 -13.03 -31.89 10.57
N GLU A 521 -14.12 -31.14 10.55
CA GLU A 521 -14.10 -29.67 10.57
C GLU A 521 -13.45 -29.14 11.86
N GLN A 522 -13.85 -29.69 13.03
CA GLN A 522 -13.27 -29.30 14.32
C GLN A 522 -11.77 -29.61 14.41
N SER A 523 -11.36 -30.80 13.95
CA SER A 523 -9.95 -31.18 13.93
C SER A 523 -9.12 -30.26 13.04
N ARG A 524 -9.64 -29.89 11.88
CA ARG A 524 -8.93 -29.05 10.92
C ARG A 524 -8.85 -27.58 11.39
N VAL A 525 -9.94 -27.02 11.94
CA VAL A 525 -9.91 -25.69 12.53
C VAL A 525 -8.85 -25.59 13.63
N THR A 526 -8.69 -26.66 14.42
CA THR A 526 -7.63 -26.73 15.44
C THR A 526 -6.24 -26.76 14.80
N ILE A 527 -6.04 -27.59 13.77
CA ILE A 527 -4.76 -27.68 13.04
C ILE A 527 -4.42 -26.34 12.38
N GLU A 528 -5.39 -25.66 11.81
CA GLU A 528 -5.15 -24.36 11.14
C GLU A 528 -4.77 -23.26 12.15
N LYS A 529 -5.42 -23.23 13.32
CA LYS A 529 -5.01 -22.34 14.42
C LYS A 529 -3.60 -22.60 14.89
N GLU A 530 -3.24 -23.88 15.08
CA GLU A 530 -1.88 -24.27 15.46
C GLU A 530 -0.85 -23.88 14.38
N ARG A 531 -1.21 -24.00 13.10
CA ARG A 531 -0.37 -23.54 11.98
C ARG A 531 -0.16 -22.02 11.98
N GLU A 532 -1.20 -21.24 12.23
CA GLU A 532 -1.10 -19.78 12.34
C GLU A 532 -0.20 -19.36 13.53
N GLU A 533 -0.35 -20.02 14.67
CA GLU A 533 0.52 -19.80 15.84
C GLU A 533 1.98 -20.17 15.55
N LEU A 534 2.21 -21.32 14.88
CA LEU A 534 3.55 -21.73 14.46
C LEU A 534 4.19 -20.74 13.47
N ALA A 535 3.42 -20.19 12.55
CA ALA A 535 3.89 -19.18 11.61
C ALA A 535 4.32 -17.88 12.35
N GLN A 536 3.50 -17.43 13.31
CA GLN A 536 3.84 -16.27 14.15
C GLN A 536 5.09 -16.51 15.01
N TYR A 537 5.23 -17.72 15.59
CA TYR A 537 6.43 -18.08 16.34
C TYR A 537 7.67 -18.12 15.44
N LYS A 538 7.56 -18.63 14.22
CA LYS A 538 8.66 -18.60 13.24
C LYS A 538 9.12 -17.19 12.94
N GLU A 539 8.20 -16.29 12.66
CA GLU A 539 8.51 -14.89 12.39
C GLU A 539 9.20 -14.20 13.60
N GLN A 540 8.69 -14.46 14.81
CA GLN A 540 9.33 -13.96 16.05
C GLN A 540 10.73 -14.50 16.24
N ILE A 541 10.96 -15.78 15.93
CA ILE A 541 12.28 -16.42 16.04
C ILE A 541 13.25 -15.79 15.02
N GLU A 542 12.82 -15.54 13.80
CA GLU A 542 13.66 -14.90 12.77
C GLU A 542 14.00 -13.46 13.14
N ALA A 543 13.02 -12.70 13.65
CA ALA A 543 13.25 -11.35 14.14
C ALA A 543 14.26 -11.31 15.30
N LEU A 544 14.10 -12.18 16.29
CA LEU A 544 15.00 -12.33 17.42
C LEU A 544 16.41 -12.78 16.98
N LYS A 545 16.51 -13.69 16.02
CA LYS A 545 17.79 -14.14 15.46
C LYS A 545 18.52 -12.99 14.75
N SER A 546 17.79 -12.19 13.97
CA SER A 546 18.34 -10.99 13.33
C SER A 546 18.83 -9.96 14.35
N GLU A 547 18.09 -9.75 15.44
CA GLU A 547 18.48 -8.82 16.51
C GLU A 547 19.72 -9.33 17.26
N LEU A 548 19.78 -10.63 17.54
CA LEU A 548 20.95 -11.27 18.14
C LEU A 548 22.19 -11.12 17.27
N THR A 549 22.09 -11.37 15.97
CA THR A 549 23.20 -11.22 15.04
C THR A 549 23.74 -9.78 15.06
N LYS A 550 22.83 -8.78 14.96
CA LYS A 550 23.22 -7.37 15.04
C LYS A 550 23.86 -6.98 16.38
N LYS A 551 23.41 -7.58 17.49
CA LYS A 551 24.03 -7.36 18.81
C LYS A 551 25.41 -7.98 18.90
N THR A 552 25.59 -9.18 18.34
CA THR A 552 26.89 -9.87 18.33
C THR A 552 27.89 -9.08 17.49
N GLU A 553 27.53 -8.65 16.29
CA GLU A 553 28.37 -7.80 15.44
C GLU A 553 28.80 -6.50 16.15
N ARG A 554 27.88 -5.83 16.85
CA ARG A 554 28.21 -4.64 17.64
C ARG A 554 29.14 -4.92 18.82
N LEU A 555 29.05 -6.10 19.44
CA LEU A 555 29.93 -6.50 20.50
C LEU A 555 31.34 -6.80 19.95
N ASP A 556 31.42 -7.49 18.81
CA ASP A 556 32.69 -7.78 18.14
C ASP A 556 33.42 -6.49 17.72
N GLU A 557 32.68 -5.54 17.11
CA GLU A 557 33.24 -4.22 16.78
C GLU A 557 33.74 -3.45 18.01
N ARG A 558 33.02 -3.54 19.14
CA ARG A 558 33.47 -2.91 20.39
C ARG A 558 34.71 -3.58 20.95
N THR A 559 34.76 -4.91 20.88
CA THR A 559 35.91 -5.70 21.35
C THR A 559 37.15 -5.37 20.52
N ASP A 560 37.02 -5.32 19.20
CA ASP A 560 38.10 -4.94 18.28
C ASP A 560 38.60 -3.51 18.55
N LYS A 561 37.71 -2.57 18.80
CA LYS A 561 38.08 -1.19 19.17
C LYS A 561 38.85 -1.14 20.49
N ILE A 562 38.45 -1.92 21.50
CA ILE A 562 39.12 -2.01 22.79
C ILE A 562 40.51 -2.63 22.63
N ILE A 563 40.61 -3.74 21.87
CA ILE A 563 41.89 -4.41 21.60
C ILE A 563 42.85 -3.49 20.84
N ARG A 564 42.33 -2.80 19.82
CA ARG A 564 43.14 -1.84 19.03
C ARG A 564 43.66 -0.70 19.91
N LYS A 565 42.81 -0.13 20.76
CA LYS A 565 43.22 0.93 21.70
C LYS A 565 44.23 0.43 22.72
N ALA A 566 44.04 -0.78 23.23
CA ALA A 566 45.02 -1.40 24.15
C ALA A 566 46.40 -1.61 23.50
N ASN A 567 46.42 -2.06 22.24
CA ASN A 567 47.64 -2.23 21.47
C ASN A 567 48.34 -0.89 21.15
N GLU A 568 47.58 0.15 20.83
CA GLU A 568 48.09 1.51 20.62
C GLU A 568 48.69 2.08 21.90
N ASP A 569 48.04 1.87 23.04
CA ASP A 569 48.53 2.29 24.34
C ASP A 569 49.81 1.52 24.75
N ALA A 570 49.85 0.21 24.50
CA ALA A 570 51.05 -0.61 24.72
C ALA A 570 52.23 -0.16 23.84
N ALA A 571 51.95 0.11 22.53
CA ALA A 571 52.98 0.61 21.61
C ALA A 571 53.52 2.01 22.03
N ARG A 572 52.65 2.86 22.60
CA ARG A 572 53.07 4.15 23.14
C ARG A 572 53.93 3.99 24.37
N ILE A 573 53.57 3.12 25.30
CA ILE A 573 54.37 2.81 26.52
C ILE A 573 55.76 2.29 26.16
N LEU A 574 55.83 1.39 25.14
CA LEU A 574 57.12 0.87 24.69
C LEU A 574 57.99 1.95 24.01
N ARG A 575 57.41 2.87 23.27
CA ARG A 575 58.10 4.03 22.69
C ARG A 575 58.63 4.96 23.77
N ASP A 576 57.80 5.32 24.75
CA ASP A 576 58.19 6.18 25.87
C ASP A 576 59.33 5.54 26.68
N ALA A 577 59.29 4.21 26.92
CA ALA A 577 60.34 3.46 27.63
C ALA A 577 61.65 3.44 26.82
N LYS A 578 61.59 3.24 25.50
CA LYS A 578 62.74 3.28 24.60
C LYS A 578 63.36 4.68 24.60
N GLU A 579 62.57 5.73 24.43
CA GLU A 579 63.06 7.11 24.43
C GLU A 579 63.73 7.48 25.76
N TYR A 580 63.15 7.01 26.86
CA TYR A 580 63.79 7.18 28.19
C TYR A 580 65.09 6.42 28.32
N ALA A 581 65.15 5.20 27.84
CA ALA A 581 66.36 4.37 27.83
C ALA A 581 67.45 5.05 26.95
N ASP A 582 67.09 5.52 25.76
CA ASP A 582 68.06 6.19 24.87
C ASP A 582 68.53 7.52 25.46
N LYS A 583 67.66 8.31 26.13
CA LYS A 583 68.11 9.50 26.89
C LYS A 583 69.09 9.19 28.02
N THR A 584 68.86 8.09 28.76
CA THR A 584 69.68 7.67 29.85
C THR A 584 71.03 7.17 29.33
N ILE A 585 71.09 6.37 28.29
CA ILE A 585 72.29 5.89 27.62
C ILE A 585 73.09 7.07 27.06
N ASN A 586 72.49 8.03 26.41
CA ASN A 586 73.13 9.23 25.90
C ASN A 586 73.70 10.14 27.03
N ALA A 587 73.01 10.21 28.18
CA ALA A 587 73.46 10.94 29.33
C ALA A 587 74.68 10.21 29.99
N MET A 588 74.69 8.88 30.03
CA MET A 588 75.82 8.05 30.49
C MET A 588 77.02 8.24 29.59
N ASN A 589 76.84 8.33 28.27
CA ASN A 589 77.97 8.44 27.33
C ASN A 589 78.61 9.86 27.27
N LYS A 590 77.85 10.91 27.68
CA LYS A 590 78.34 12.30 27.63
C LYS A 590 78.94 12.81 28.94
N HIS A 591 78.53 12.33 30.11
CA HIS A 591 79.06 12.74 31.39
C HIS A 591 79.14 11.50 32.29
N GLY A 592 80.33 11.02 32.67
CA GLY A 592 80.43 9.90 33.58
C GLY A 592 79.59 10.08 34.84
N MET A 593 78.36 9.50 34.79
CA MET A 593 77.37 9.59 35.85
C MET A 593 77.91 8.84 37.13
N SER A 594 77.69 9.43 38.27
CA SER A 594 78.03 8.77 39.55
C SER A 594 76.95 7.69 39.85
N VAL A 595 77.36 6.60 40.57
CA VAL A 595 76.50 5.52 41.00
C VAL A 595 75.20 5.99 41.68
N LYS A 596 75.24 7.12 42.40
CA LYS A 596 74.13 7.76 43.06
C LYS A 596 73.01 8.31 42.08
N GLU A 597 73.41 8.78 40.91
CA GLU A 597 72.51 9.31 39.90
C GLU A 597 71.81 8.15 39.10
N LEU A 598 72.54 7.08 38.91
CA LEU A 598 72.00 5.82 38.36
C LEU A 598 70.90 5.18 39.26
N GLU A 599 71.17 5.17 40.57
CA GLU A 599 70.16 4.71 41.54
C GLU A 599 68.96 5.63 41.61
N LYS A 600 69.07 6.94 41.42
CA LYS A 600 67.98 7.87 41.38
C LYS A 600 67.07 7.62 40.13
N HIS A 601 67.67 7.48 38.98
CA HIS A 601 66.93 7.15 37.75
C HIS A 601 66.23 5.77 37.82
N ARG A 602 66.84 4.81 38.45
CA ARG A 602 66.29 3.47 38.69
C ARG A 602 65.11 3.51 39.68
N SER A 603 65.15 4.35 40.68
CA SER A 603 64.04 4.56 41.61
C SER A 603 62.90 5.32 40.95
N GLU A 604 63.15 6.33 40.12
CA GLU A 604 62.13 7.06 39.35
C GLU A 604 61.42 6.15 38.35
N ILE A 605 62.12 5.23 37.69
CA ILE A 605 61.50 4.20 36.79
C ILE A 605 60.59 3.28 37.60
N ARG A 606 61.10 2.82 38.74
CA ARG A 606 60.36 1.91 39.62
C ARG A 606 59.09 2.55 40.20
N GLU A 607 59.17 3.82 40.55
CA GLU A 607 58.04 4.62 41.05
C GLU A 607 56.97 4.84 39.91
N LYS A 608 57.43 5.16 38.70
CA LYS A 608 56.53 5.28 37.53
C LYS A 608 55.89 3.94 37.16
N ILE A 609 56.57 2.83 37.29
CA ILE A 609 56.00 1.47 37.06
C ILE A 609 55.00 1.13 38.15
N ASN A 610 55.31 1.39 39.43
CA ASN A 610 54.42 1.12 40.55
C ASN A 610 53.15 1.96 40.50
N ASN A 611 53.26 3.26 40.21
CA ASN A 611 52.12 4.16 40.05
C ASN A 611 51.22 3.79 38.87
N ARG A 612 51.77 3.16 37.81
CA ARG A 612 50.97 2.64 36.70
C ARG A 612 50.37 1.26 37.01
N GLN A 613 51.07 0.39 37.74
CA GLN A 613 50.50 -0.90 38.20
C GLN A 613 49.36 -0.69 39.19
N GLU A 614 49.39 0.36 40.03
CA GLU A 614 48.27 0.71 40.88
C GLU A 614 47.03 1.21 40.09
N LYS A 615 47.24 1.96 39.01
CA LYS A 615 46.13 2.39 38.09
C LYS A 615 45.60 1.27 37.20
N LEU A 616 46.31 0.17 37.04
CA LEU A 616 45.93 -1.04 36.28
C LEU A 616 45.27 -2.13 37.14
N LYS A 617 45.22 -1.96 38.47
CA LYS A 617 44.41 -2.83 39.31
C LYS A 617 42.94 -2.57 39.08
N LEU A 618 42.38 -3.21 38.01
CA LEU A 618 40.97 -3.50 37.97
C LEU A 618 40.65 -4.27 39.26
N GLU A 619 39.76 -3.76 40.08
CA GLU A 619 39.22 -4.54 41.21
C GLU A 619 38.73 -5.88 40.66
N PRO A 620 39.29 -7.01 41.14
CA PRO A 620 38.79 -8.30 40.72
C PRO A 620 37.36 -8.36 41.20
N VAL A 621 36.43 -8.58 40.23
CA VAL A 621 35.07 -9.01 40.56
C VAL A 621 35.26 -10.20 41.50
N LYS A 622 34.93 -9.99 42.78
CA LYS A 622 35.01 -11.06 43.79
C LYS A 622 34.23 -12.24 43.27
N PRO A 623 34.84 -13.41 42.99
CA PRO A 623 34.07 -14.59 42.73
C PRO A 623 33.21 -14.80 43.99
N GLN A 624 31.89 -14.85 43.78
CA GLN A 624 30.98 -15.28 44.84
C GLN A 624 31.52 -16.66 45.28
N THR A 625 32.06 -16.76 46.47
CA THR A 625 32.46 -18.01 47.10
C THR A 625 31.18 -18.82 47.31
N ILE A 626 30.92 -19.66 46.31
CA ILE A 626 29.82 -20.62 46.39
C ILE A 626 30.29 -21.66 47.40
N LYS A 627 29.58 -21.75 48.53
CA LYS A 627 29.81 -22.82 49.53
C LYS A 627 29.66 -24.14 48.78
N ALA A 628 30.70 -24.97 48.84
CA ALA A 628 30.64 -26.33 48.31
C ALA A 628 29.54 -27.06 49.10
N HIS A 629 28.44 -27.40 48.39
CA HIS A 629 27.35 -28.18 48.97
C HIS A 629 27.73 -29.67 49.01
N ASP A 630 27.44 -30.35 50.15
CA ASP A 630 27.61 -31.79 50.26
C ASP A 630 26.47 -32.50 49.50
N ILE A 631 26.75 -33.70 48.99
CA ILE A 631 25.75 -34.49 48.22
C ILE A 631 24.51 -34.83 49.04
N SER A 632 24.66 -34.88 50.40
CA SER A 632 23.55 -35.09 51.33
C SER A 632 22.54 -33.94 51.40
N GLU A 633 22.87 -32.75 50.93
CA GLU A 633 22.01 -31.59 50.92
C GLU A 633 21.03 -31.61 49.72
N PHE A 634 21.28 -32.40 48.69
CA PHE A 634 20.43 -32.52 47.52
C PHE A 634 19.34 -33.59 47.78
N LYS A 635 18.06 -33.18 47.55
CA LYS A 635 16.91 -34.08 47.64
C LYS A 635 16.10 -34.03 46.32
N PRO A 636 15.50 -35.15 45.87
CA PRO A 636 14.59 -35.14 44.75
C PRO A 636 13.50 -34.11 44.95
N GLY A 637 13.17 -33.30 43.89
CA GLY A 637 12.21 -32.21 43.98
C GLY A 637 12.79 -30.85 44.33
N MET A 638 14.08 -30.73 44.66
CA MET A 638 14.74 -29.44 44.95
C MET A 638 15.10 -28.70 43.64
N HIS A 639 14.92 -27.38 43.65
CA HIS A 639 15.35 -26.52 42.55
C HIS A 639 16.82 -26.12 42.74
N VAL A 640 17.61 -26.33 41.69
CA VAL A 640 19.03 -26.04 41.63
C VAL A 640 19.37 -25.17 40.42
N LYS A 641 20.28 -24.25 40.58
CA LYS A 641 20.87 -23.48 39.49
C LYS A 641 22.06 -24.18 38.92
N VAL A 642 22.04 -24.51 37.64
CA VAL A 642 23.16 -25.07 36.90
C VAL A 642 24.13 -23.96 36.54
N LEU A 643 25.31 -23.95 37.13
CA LEU A 643 26.27 -22.85 37.04
C LEU A 643 26.92 -22.74 35.66
N THR A 644 27.10 -23.85 34.98
CA THR A 644 27.70 -23.91 33.61
C THR A 644 26.76 -23.34 32.53
N MET A 645 25.45 -23.39 32.73
CA MET A 645 24.47 -22.97 31.75
C MET A 645 23.60 -21.83 32.23
N ASN A 646 23.75 -21.39 33.49
CA ASN A 646 22.98 -20.33 34.16
C ASN A 646 21.46 -20.56 34.12
N VAL A 647 21.00 -21.80 34.17
CA VAL A 647 19.60 -22.22 34.05
C VAL A 647 19.16 -22.88 35.35
N ILE A 648 17.85 -22.80 35.67
CA ILE A 648 17.27 -23.48 36.83
C ILE A 648 16.72 -24.83 36.38
N GLY A 649 17.00 -25.87 37.18
CA GLY A 649 16.46 -27.22 36.96
C GLY A 649 16.00 -27.84 38.27
N THR A 650 15.23 -28.91 38.18
CA THR A 650 14.70 -29.66 39.34
C THR A 650 15.47 -30.98 39.49
N VAL A 651 15.92 -31.29 40.69
CA VAL A 651 16.59 -32.54 41.02
C VAL A 651 15.61 -33.70 40.91
N THR A 652 15.92 -34.68 40.04
CA THR A 652 15.08 -35.88 39.86
C THR A 652 15.65 -37.06 40.64
N GLN A 653 16.99 -37.19 40.69
CA GLN A 653 17.62 -38.34 41.36
C GLN A 653 19.02 -37.99 41.85
N VAL A 654 19.44 -38.50 43.04
CA VAL A 654 20.75 -38.26 43.66
C VAL A 654 21.57 -39.55 43.63
N HIS A 655 22.74 -39.50 42.99
CA HIS A 655 23.67 -40.65 42.85
C HIS A 655 24.81 -40.50 43.83
N LYS A 656 24.59 -40.95 45.09
CA LYS A 656 25.58 -40.78 46.20
C LYS A 656 26.95 -41.37 45.92
N ASN A 657 27.03 -42.50 45.19
CA ASN A 657 28.27 -43.22 44.90
C ASN A 657 29.16 -42.56 43.83
N LYS A 658 28.65 -41.54 43.09
CA LYS A 658 29.37 -40.90 41.98
C LYS A 658 29.47 -39.38 42.12
N ASN A 659 29.02 -38.80 43.25
CA ASN A 659 28.95 -37.37 43.48
C ASN A 659 28.22 -36.59 42.35
N GLN A 660 27.17 -37.22 41.79
CA GLN A 660 26.39 -36.65 40.67
C GLN A 660 24.89 -36.57 41.04
N VAL A 661 24.23 -35.61 40.44
CA VAL A 661 22.78 -35.38 40.60
C VAL A 661 22.17 -35.33 39.22
N SER A 662 21.06 -36.06 39.03
CA SER A 662 20.26 -35.93 37.83
C SER A 662 19.34 -34.72 37.98
N VAL A 663 19.43 -33.76 37.06
CA VAL A 663 18.68 -32.52 37.07
C VAL A 663 17.82 -32.44 35.79
N LEU A 664 16.55 -32.19 35.97
CA LEU A 664 15.58 -31.94 34.87
C LEU A 664 15.62 -30.46 34.53
N ILE A 665 16.01 -30.14 33.30
CA ILE A 665 16.07 -28.77 32.74
C ILE A 665 15.09 -28.75 31.57
N GLY A 666 13.92 -28.14 31.76
CA GLY A 666 12.82 -28.24 30.79
C GLY A 666 12.38 -29.71 30.59
N SER A 667 12.53 -30.27 29.40
CA SER A 667 12.23 -31.66 29.06
C SER A 667 13.44 -32.62 29.11
N LEU A 668 14.63 -32.11 29.41
CA LEU A 668 15.88 -32.86 29.36
C LEU A 668 16.37 -33.24 30.75
N ASN A 669 16.58 -34.55 31.03
CA ASN A 669 17.11 -35.04 32.28
C ASN A 669 18.60 -35.34 32.10
N THR A 670 19.47 -34.54 32.73
CA THR A 670 20.95 -34.62 32.57
C THR A 670 21.64 -34.89 33.89
N LYS A 671 22.63 -35.78 33.91
CA LYS A 671 23.49 -36.07 35.08
C LYS A 671 24.60 -35.02 35.17
N MET A 672 24.69 -34.34 36.32
CA MET A 672 25.68 -33.28 36.54
C MET A 672 26.40 -33.47 37.85
N ASP A 673 27.66 -33.02 37.91
CA ASP A 673 28.48 -33.02 39.11
C ASP A 673 28.00 -31.94 40.09
N ILE A 674 27.99 -32.23 41.41
CA ILE A 674 27.52 -31.30 42.46
C ILE A 674 28.27 -29.97 42.47
N LYS A 675 29.53 -29.93 42.01
CA LYS A 675 30.32 -28.72 41.88
C LYS A 675 29.76 -27.68 40.94
N ASN A 676 28.90 -28.09 40.01
CA ASN A 676 28.28 -27.27 39.00
C ASN A 676 26.84 -26.86 39.34
N LEU A 677 26.41 -27.14 40.58
CA LEU A 677 25.05 -26.91 41.05
C LEU A 677 25.01 -26.02 42.28
N ALA A 678 24.14 -25.05 42.33
CA ALA A 678 23.85 -24.21 43.48
C ALA A 678 22.40 -24.40 43.91
N ILE A 679 22.16 -24.70 45.20
CA ILE A 679 20.82 -24.92 45.76
C ILE A 679 20.11 -23.57 45.90
N LEU A 680 18.91 -23.47 45.35
CA LEU A 680 18.04 -22.31 45.50
C LEU A 680 17.04 -22.53 46.65
N LYS A 681 17.41 -22.05 47.86
CA LYS A 681 16.52 -22.09 49.04
C LYS A 681 15.38 -21.11 48.87
N GLY A 682 14.12 -21.59 48.86
CA GLY A 682 12.91 -20.75 48.83
C GLY A 682 12.38 -20.43 47.42
N TYR A 683 12.94 -21.02 46.35
CA TYR A 683 12.39 -20.94 45.01
C TYR A 683 11.12 -21.79 44.90
N LYS A 684 9.97 -21.15 44.50
CA LYS A 684 8.72 -21.83 44.14
C LYS A 684 8.54 -21.76 42.64
N ASP A 685 8.33 -22.91 42.05
CA ASP A 685 8.09 -22.96 40.59
C ASP A 685 6.76 -22.24 40.26
N PRO A 686 6.69 -21.46 39.21
CA PRO A 686 5.45 -20.86 38.74
C PRO A 686 4.37 -21.91 38.43
N GLU A 687 4.73 -23.18 38.17
CA GLU A 687 3.76 -24.26 37.88
C GLU A 687 3.13 -24.89 39.13
N ASP A 688 3.77 -24.85 40.30
CA ASP A 688 3.20 -25.41 41.55
C ASP A 688 2.01 -24.63 42.10
N ASN A 689 1.79 -23.41 41.60
CA ASN A 689 0.58 -22.62 41.95
C ASN A 689 -0.69 -23.04 41.18
N LYS A 690 -0.62 -23.97 40.23
CA LYS A 690 -1.81 -24.45 39.49
C LYS A 690 -2.59 -25.53 40.22
N ALA A 691 -1.95 -26.28 41.11
CA ALA A 691 -2.61 -27.39 41.84
C ALA A 691 -3.35 -26.99 43.13
N ALA A 692 -3.05 -25.83 43.69
CA ALA A 692 -3.68 -25.35 44.95
C ALA A 692 -4.89 -24.40 44.75
N ALA A 693 -5.18 -23.98 43.51
CA ALA A 693 -6.19 -22.95 43.19
C ALA A 693 -7.57 -23.51 42.73
N SER A 694 -7.82 -24.82 42.89
CA SER A 694 -9.10 -25.43 42.47
C SER A 694 -10.22 -25.41 43.51
N LYS A 695 -10.09 -24.67 44.60
CA LYS A 695 -11.17 -24.45 45.56
C LYS A 695 -11.16 -23.02 46.11
N SER A 696 -11.54 -22.04 45.35
CA SER A 696 -12.36 -20.87 45.73
C SER A 696 -12.43 -19.88 44.57
N GLY A 697 -13.65 -19.49 44.24
CA GLY A 697 -13.91 -18.66 43.06
C GLY A 697 -13.38 -17.24 43.18
N SER A 698 -12.84 -16.78 42.10
CA SER A 698 -13.08 -15.48 41.47
C SER A 698 -12.09 -15.27 40.29
N GLY A 699 -12.65 -15.17 39.11
CA GLY A 699 -11.91 -15.15 37.81
C GLY A 699 -11.26 -13.80 37.48
N SER A 700 -10.77 -13.01 38.47
CA SER A 700 -10.20 -11.68 38.14
C SER A 700 -8.66 -11.57 38.10
N SER A 701 -7.93 -12.58 38.61
CA SER A 701 -6.46 -12.46 38.75
C SER A 701 -5.64 -12.93 37.54
N LYS A 702 -6.21 -13.76 36.63
CA LYS A 702 -5.51 -14.21 35.40
C LYS A 702 -5.56 -13.19 34.27
N ILE A 703 -6.54 -12.28 34.29
CA ILE A 703 -6.67 -11.22 33.26
C ILE A 703 -5.68 -10.08 33.53
N LYS A 704 -5.26 -9.89 34.77
CA LYS A 704 -4.39 -8.78 35.20
C LYS A 704 -2.93 -8.86 34.71
N MET A 705 -2.40 -10.04 34.48
CA MET A 705 -0.97 -10.20 34.16
C MET A 705 -0.63 -10.18 32.65
N SER A 706 -1.60 -10.48 31.78
CA SER A 706 -1.37 -10.43 30.31
C SER A 706 -1.65 -9.05 29.71
N LYS A 707 -2.39 -8.17 30.42
CA LYS A 707 -2.76 -6.83 29.91
C LYS A 707 -1.77 -5.73 30.31
N SER A 708 -0.98 -5.91 31.35
CA SER A 708 -0.02 -4.88 31.82
C SER A 708 1.14 -4.59 30.87
N SER A 709 1.43 -5.48 29.94
CA SER A 709 2.53 -5.31 28.97
C SER A 709 2.11 -4.71 27.62
N SER A 710 0.81 -4.49 27.39
CA SER A 710 0.29 -4.09 26.07
C SER A 710 -0.52 -2.79 26.05
N VAL A 711 -0.84 -2.20 27.23
CA VAL A 711 -1.62 -0.96 27.30
C VAL A 711 -0.69 0.26 27.20
N SER A 712 -0.89 1.08 26.16
CA SER A 712 -0.15 2.34 25.99
C SER A 712 -0.57 3.35 27.08
N SER A 713 0.37 4.17 27.55
CA SER A 713 0.10 5.30 28.46
C SER A 713 -0.55 6.50 27.76
N GLU A 714 -0.78 6.42 26.46
CA GLU A 714 -1.41 7.47 25.65
C GLU A 714 -2.46 6.90 24.72
N ILE A 715 -3.60 7.61 24.60
CA ILE A 715 -4.65 7.34 23.60
C ILE A 715 -4.89 8.59 22.76
N ASN A 716 -5.02 8.40 21.44
CA ASN A 716 -5.28 9.48 20.49
C ASN A 716 -6.73 9.37 19.95
N LEU A 717 -7.52 10.42 20.21
CA LEU A 717 -8.93 10.52 19.84
C LEU A 717 -9.17 11.62 18.78
N LEU A 718 -8.15 12.06 18.06
CA LEU A 718 -8.30 13.06 17.01
C LEU A 718 -9.14 12.51 15.85
N GLY A 719 -10.15 13.26 15.44
CA GLY A 719 -11.02 12.89 14.34
C GLY A 719 -12.25 12.05 14.72
N TYR A 720 -12.41 11.66 16.00
CA TYR A 720 -13.60 10.96 16.48
C TYR A 720 -14.73 11.94 16.78
N THR A 721 -15.98 11.48 16.67
CA THR A 721 -17.15 12.16 17.26
C THR A 721 -17.14 11.96 18.77
N VAL A 722 -17.91 12.77 19.51
CA VAL A 722 -17.94 12.70 21.00
C VAL A 722 -18.36 11.32 21.47
N ASP A 723 -19.40 10.74 20.88
CA ASP A 723 -19.95 9.44 21.29
C ASP A 723 -18.99 8.28 20.97
N GLU A 724 -18.36 8.31 19.82
CA GLU A 724 -17.33 7.32 19.45
C GLU A 724 -16.10 7.43 20.35
N ALA A 725 -15.65 8.65 20.64
CA ALA A 725 -14.52 8.89 21.53
C ALA A 725 -14.79 8.36 22.95
N ILE A 726 -16.00 8.54 23.49
CA ILE A 726 -16.39 8.04 24.80
C ILE A 726 -16.39 6.51 24.82
N ALA A 727 -16.92 5.84 23.79
CA ALA A 727 -16.95 4.38 23.70
C ALA A 727 -15.54 3.75 23.68
N VAL A 728 -14.61 4.35 22.93
CA VAL A 728 -13.22 3.91 22.87
C VAL A 728 -12.47 4.22 24.17
N LEU A 729 -12.74 5.39 24.76
CA LEU A 729 -12.10 5.86 25.97
C LEU A 729 -12.51 5.02 27.19
N ASP A 730 -13.77 4.62 27.29
CA ASP A 730 -14.29 3.77 28.36
C ASP A 730 -13.49 2.47 28.47
N LYS A 731 -13.37 1.75 27.37
CA LYS A 731 -12.60 0.51 27.31
C LYS A 731 -11.12 0.72 27.63
N TYR A 732 -10.52 1.81 27.12
CA TYR A 732 -9.12 2.12 27.36
C TYR A 732 -8.83 2.44 28.83
N LEU A 733 -9.67 3.23 29.49
CA LEU A 733 -9.51 3.60 30.90
C LEU A 733 -9.66 2.39 31.82
N ASP A 734 -10.58 1.49 31.52
CA ASP A 734 -10.73 0.22 32.24
C ASP A 734 -9.48 -0.67 32.09
N ASP A 735 -8.97 -0.81 30.87
CA ASP A 735 -7.77 -1.58 30.59
C ASP A 735 -6.52 -0.95 31.27
N ALA A 736 -6.40 0.38 31.27
CA ALA A 736 -5.31 1.11 31.91
C ALA A 736 -5.37 1.01 33.46
N TYR A 737 -6.55 1.09 34.03
CA TYR A 737 -6.78 0.92 35.48
C TYR A 737 -6.46 -0.52 35.93
N ILE A 738 -6.91 -1.53 35.17
CA ILE A 738 -6.60 -2.95 35.42
C ILE A 738 -5.09 -3.21 35.30
N ALA A 739 -4.42 -2.55 34.34
CA ALA A 739 -2.98 -2.63 34.14
C ALA A 739 -2.16 -1.88 35.22
N LYS A 740 -2.81 -1.18 36.16
CA LYS A 740 -2.19 -0.37 37.20
C LYS A 740 -1.25 0.71 36.67
N ILE A 741 -1.61 1.33 35.54
CA ILE A 741 -0.90 2.49 35.02
C ILE A 741 -1.26 3.69 35.92
N PRO A 742 -0.32 4.40 36.52
CA PRO A 742 -0.64 5.46 37.47
C PRO A 742 -1.25 6.69 36.81
N GLN A 743 -0.90 6.93 35.57
CA GLN A 743 -1.31 8.11 34.79
C GLN A 743 -1.41 7.81 33.32
N VAL A 744 -2.43 8.34 32.64
CA VAL A 744 -2.62 8.22 31.19
C VAL A 744 -2.86 9.57 30.54
N ARG A 745 -2.55 9.67 29.27
CA ARG A 745 -2.64 10.86 28.43
C ARG A 745 -3.68 10.66 27.33
N ILE A 746 -4.66 11.55 27.25
CA ILE A 746 -5.75 11.52 26.28
C ILE A 746 -5.57 12.70 25.31
N VAL A 747 -5.27 12.42 24.05
CA VAL A 747 -5.09 13.44 23.01
C VAL A 747 -6.40 13.61 22.25
N HIS A 748 -7.02 14.80 22.36
CA HIS A 748 -8.32 15.12 21.73
C HIS A 748 -8.25 16.35 20.82
N GLY A 749 -7.10 17.05 20.78
CA GLY A 749 -6.91 18.24 19.96
C GLY A 749 -7.59 19.50 20.51
N LYS A 750 -7.27 20.63 19.91
CA LYS A 750 -7.85 21.94 20.31
C LYS A 750 -9.22 22.19 19.67
N GLY A 751 -9.42 21.85 18.40
CA GLY A 751 -10.65 21.95 17.61
C GLY A 751 -11.70 22.95 18.13
N THR A 752 -12.97 22.63 17.97
CA THR A 752 -14.11 23.42 18.53
C THR A 752 -14.30 23.29 20.02
N GLY A 753 -13.54 22.40 20.68
CA GLY A 753 -13.65 22.08 22.09
C GLY A 753 -14.76 21.08 22.45
N ALA A 754 -15.54 20.60 21.49
CA ALA A 754 -16.63 19.65 21.73
C ALA A 754 -16.13 18.32 22.33
N LEU A 755 -15.08 17.73 21.76
CA LEU A 755 -14.43 16.53 22.28
C LEU A 755 -13.88 16.74 23.69
N ARG A 756 -13.20 17.84 23.95
CA ARG A 756 -12.70 18.19 25.29
C ARG A 756 -13.83 18.27 26.32
N SER A 757 -14.93 18.95 25.96
CA SER A 757 -16.10 19.09 26.83
C SER A 757 -16.76 17.74 27.13
N GLY A 758 -16.97 16.91 26.09
CA GLY A 758 -17.55 15.57 26.22
C GLY A 758 -16.68 14.64 27.07
N ILE A 759 -15.38 14.58 26.82
CA ILE A 759 -14.42 13.79 27.59
C ILE A 759 -14.35 14.26 29.04
N THR A 760 -14.28 15.57 29.28
CA THR A 760 -14.27 16.12 30.64
C THR A 760 -15.54 15.78 31.43
N SER A 761 -16.71 15.85 30.78
CA SER A 761 -18.00 15.47 31.39
C SER A 761 -18.03 13.99 31.72
N TYR A 762 -17.54 13.14 30.83
CA TYR A 762 -17.48 11.69 31.01
C TYR A 762 -16.55 11.28 32.17
N LEU A 763 -15.34 11.85 32.23
CA LEU A 763 -14.33 11.54 33.24
C LEU A 763 -14.80 11.86 34.67
N ARG A 764 -15.71 12.85 34.88
CA ARG A 764 -16.31 13.19 36.19
C ARG A 764 -17.17 12.08 36.74
N GLY A 765 -17.76 11.23 35.90
CA GLY A 765 -18.60 10.12 36.29
C GLY A 765 -17.88 8.84 36.70
N ILE A 766 -16.55 8.74 36.49
CA ILE A 766 -15.79 7.51 36.66
C ILE A 766 -15.22 7.42 38.08
N PRO A 767 -15.60 6.42 38.93
CA PRO A 767 -15.26 6.37 40.32
C PRO A 767 -13.81 6.06 40.67
N TYR A 768 -13.06 5.45 39.76
CA TYR A 768 -11.65 5.07 39.96
C TYR A 768 -10.64 6.13 39.46
N ILE A 769 -11.10 7.27 38.96
CA ILE A 769 -10.23 8.41 38.63
C ILE A 769 -10.02 9.23 39.90
N LYS A 770 -8.75 9.55 40.18
CA LYS A 770 -8.33 10.41 41.29
C LYS A 770 -8.47 11.88 40.94
N GLU A 771 -7.88 12.26 39.81
CA GLU A 771 -7.92 13.61 39.28
C GLU A 771 -7.65 13.61 37.76
N PHE A 772 -8.08 14.64 37.09
CA PHE A 772 -7.72 14.91 35.69
C PHE A 772 -7.49 16.41 35.47
N ARG A 773 -6.55 16.75 34.63
CA ARG A 773 -6.19 18.10 34.28
C ARG A 773 -5.86 18.26 32.80
N LEU A 774 -5.89 19.46 32.28
CA LEU A 774 -5.34 19.76 30.95
C LEU A 774 -3.82 19.68 30.95
N GLY A 775 -3.23 19.32 29.83
CA GLY A 775 -1.78 19.28 29.65
C GLY A 775 -1.15 20.67 29.80
N GLN A 776 0.08 20.70 30.31
CA GLN A 776 0.89 21.91 30.39
C GLN A 776 1.65 22.19 29.07
N ILE A 777 2.33 23.34 29.00
CA ILE A 777 3.23 23.66 27.87
C ILE A 777 4.35 22.61 27.82
N GLY A 778 4.41 21.82 26.75
CA GLY A 778 5.29 20.63 26.63
C GLY A 778 4.55 19.29 26.69
N GLU A 779 3.36 19.22 27.28
CA GLU A 779 2.52 18.03 27.33
C GLU A 779 1.38 18.02 26.29
N GLY A 780 1.29 19.02 25.42
CA GLY A 780 0.25 19.18 24.39
C GLY A 780 -0.80 20.26 24.74
N ALA A 781 -0.61 20.99 25.85
CA ALA A 781 -1.44 22.11 26.29
C ALA A 781 -2.95 21.79 26.27
N GLU A 782 -3.80 22.69 25.76
CA GLU A 782 -5.26 22.53 25.74
C GLU A 782 -5.77 21.39 24.82
N GLY A 783 -4.91 20.73 24.04
CA GLY A 783 -5.28 19.63 23.17
C GLY A 783 -5.20 18.25 23.84
N VAL A 784 -4.81 18.18 25.11
CA VAL A 784 -4.56 16.95 25.86
C VAL A 784 -5.17 17.02 27.24
N THR A 785 -5.75 15.92 27.70
CA THR A 785 -6.18 15.73 29.08
C THR A 785 -5.36 14.62 29.72
N ILE A 786 -4.81 14.88 30.90
CA ILE A 786 -4.03 13.94 31.69
C ILE A 786 -4.93 13.43 32.80
N VAL A 787 -5.01 12.10 32.95
CA VAL A 787 -5.86 11.43 33.95
C VAL A 787 -4.99 10.62 34.90
N THR A 788 -5.16 10.80 36.19
CA THR A 788 -4.48 10.05 37.27
C THR A 788 -5.50 9.14 37.94
N PHE A 789 -5.17 7.87 38.11
CA PHE A 789 -6.05 6.89 38.75
C PHE A 789 -5.86 6.86 40.28
N LYS A 790 -6.85 6.30 40.97
CA LYS A 790 -6.76 5.97 42.40
C LYS A 790 -5.93 4.70 42.57
N ASP A 791 -5.11 4.66 43.62
CA ASP A 791 -4.27 3.50 43.98
C ASP A 791 -5.08 2.23 44.28
#